data_53fd6b0dab67bfd2137f2472be0f1797
#
_entry.id   53fd6b0dab67bfd2137f2472be0f1797
#
_cell.length_a   1.000
_cell.length_b   1.000
_cell.length_c   1.000
_cell.angle_alpha   90.00
_cell.angle_beta   90.00
_cell.angle_gamma   90.00
#
_symmetry.space_group_name_H-M   'P 1'
#
loop_
_entity.id
_entity.type
_entity.pdbx_description
1 polymer ?
#
loop_
_entity_poly.entity_id
_entity_poly.type
_entity_poly.pdbx_seq_one_letter_code
_entity_poly.pdbx_strand_id
1 'polypeptide(L)'
;MSSQQFADKYLLALEQAIKEKPTSGLNGFEEEWNLLDEDLRPLLTVGAGPSQQSFVDYLRAECIPSWHAQFSQLEVFHWMIEWATRPYYTPRGAIYEARLMEASLINALHRAGVNFGERLHYWHGNLLFLTDIGHHSIPGNWGIAKRRYLEKCVDLYDGGLAVSGIHTNMSLPDPLFAWDFMHLSSTERGDQHLDEFKSEFYITASRLLRAFASLFIATTASTPMRAEVRGGRAVVALTEYDSIRNLTFPNPPAIDLPDLYRSYNDYLEISYDLVRRGVRFGNNNWTPIRARSFAEPVERIISTTSDQLVSLYARGLFAAGEAPPPEEMALQIEKQNLMARINLPMGRVEIRTDEGGHSLDLDIANLTLKHLLLLRIYSDPTFSRGFRYDREDITRARTNEVLAAQHGLRAEIENPLTGKPVSIRAFLKWTLREVRPLAEALNLWNDLNPLVEISEGERNTAEKLRARLQMELGENDEVPLSVLRELFYEREAQVKADVERIASDHGSLGADASKIGEFIQRSRDVVRQIPTAPIRFRPRTQAVIEMSYPDKTSEILDLAQQLIRIPSVTASPNERLEEVHRAGSLIDDYLRNAGLDVKFLDGKYPAIYATFPSTNLQSPVSNSPILLTGHFDVVEPDPDDSQFTPRIDGDYLWGRGAADMKTVVATYLVWMKDILKSGKPFPNISLMLVGNEENGEAEAWGTPYVLKELNLTPSLFIAGERTGEKGNELYGEICVENRGVMRFDVIARGARGHSGVAGTGDLSEKLIAARSALNQIFEQHLTLRAADGWQSQAKFPFINVGTPGMYNVTAGEGILGVEIRPIPQDDVESLKWKVEEYCVQSGLELCMNVMENGVACSPDNPALQALLEAVRLTSAAEPKLGKKLPGTSARFAPGGQAVVWGQSGLGPHAKDERHYIPSIEPYYKSLYELAMRWK
;
A
#
# COMPACT_ATOMS: atom_id res chain seq x y z
N MET A 1 0.73 -40.85 -31.77
CA MET A 1 0.58 -39.87 -32.87
C MET A 1 1.97 -39.46 -33.29
N SER A 2 2.29 -39.36 -34.60
CA SER A 2 3.58 -38.79 -35.01
C SER A 2 3.63 -37.28 -34.77
N SER A 3 4.83 -36.70 -34.70
CA SER A 3 4.99 -35.24 -34.54
C SER A 3 4.30 -34.46 -35.67
N GLN A 4 4.33 -34.94 -36.89
CA GLN A 4 3.63 -34.31 -38.00
C GLN A 4 2.09 -34.34 -37.81
N GLN A 5 1.54 -35.51 -37.48
CA GLN A 5 0.11 -35.62 -37.21
C GLN A 5 -0.37 -34.73 -36.05
N PHE A 6 0.46 -34.59 -35.02
CA PHE A 6 0.15 -33.69 -33.91
C PHE A 6 0.26 -32.23 -34.35
N ALA A 7 1.29 -31.85 -35.11
CA ALA A 7 1.45 -30.52 -35.65
C ALA A 7 0.23 -30.10 -36.51
N ASP A 8 -0.19 -31.01 -37.42
CA ASP A 8 -1.37 -30.76 -38.27
C ASP A 8 -2.63 -30.55 -37.45
N LYS A 9 -2.85 -31.35 -36.42
CA LYS A 9 -3.96 -31.21 -35.47
C LYS A 9 -3.89 -29.89 -34.71
N TYR A 10 -2.70 -29.52 -34.22
CA TYR A 10 -2.49 -28.27 -33.51
C TYR A 10 -2.77 -27.07 -34.39
N LEU A 11 -2.29 -27.09 -35.65
CA LEU A 11 -2.54 -25.98 -36.58
C LEU A 11 -4.02 -25.82 -36.91
N LEU A 12 -4.78 -26.91 -37.04
CA LEU A 12 -6.22 -26.88 -37.23
C LEU A 12 -6.93 -26.27 -35.99
N ALA A 13 -6.49 -26.69 -34.79
CA ALA A 13 -7.03 -26.13 -33.55
C ALA A 13 -6.71 -24.64 -33.42
N LEU A 14 -5.51 -24.22 -33.79
CA LEU A 14 -5.09 -22.83 -33.82
C LEU A 14 -5.92 -22.01 -34.82
N GLU A 15 -6.14 -22.53 -36.04
CA GLU A 15 -6.98 -21.88 -37.06
C GLU A 15 -8.41 -21.67 -36.55
N GLN A 16 -8.97 -22.67 -35.86
CA GLN A 16 -10.30 -22.58 -35.25
C GLN A 16 -10.30 -21.52 -34.14
N ALA A 17 -9.32 -21.54 -33.23
CA ALA A 17 -9.22 -20.58 -32.16
C ALA A 17 -9.12 -19.14 -32.66
N ILE A 18 -8.36 -18.88 -33.72
CA ILE A 18 -8.26 -17.58 -34.39
C ILE A 18 -9.62 -17.12 -34.91
N LYS A 19 -10.41 -18.02 -35.52
CA LYS A 19 -11.74 -17.69 -36.05
C LYS A 19 -12.75 -17.38 -34.93
N GLU A 20 -12.68 -18.12 -33.83
CA GLU A 20 -13.60 -17.97 -32.70
C GLU A 20 -13.27 -16.73 -31.83
N LYS A 21 -11.99 -16.45 -31.61
CA LYS A 21 -11.52 -15.36 -30.76
C LYS A 21 -10.30 -14.65 -31.36
N PRO A 22 -10.48 -13.83 -32.43
CA PRO A 22 -9.36 -13.23 -33.18
C PRO A 22 -8.52 -12.24 -32.34
N THR A 23 -9.01 -11.81 -31.18
CA THR A 23 -8.30 -10.92 -30.26
C THR A 23 -7.51 -11.64 -29.17
N SER A 24 -7.61 -12.96 -29.10
CA SER A 24 -6.83 -13.79 -28.18
C SER A 24 -5.48 -14.20 -28.78
N GLY A 25 -4.67 -14.91 -28.02
CA GLY A 25 -3.39 -15.48 -28.47
C GLY A 25 -2.90 -16.50 -27.46
N LEU A 26 -1.74 -17.07 -27.70
CA LEU A 26 -1.19 -18.19 -26.93
C LEU A 26 0.12 -17.84 -26.23
N ASN A 27 0.78 -16.76 -26.64
CA ASN A 27 2.06 -16.34 -26.10
C ASN A 27 1.97 -14.87 -25.66
N GLY A 28 2.48 -14.60 -24.47
CA GLY A 28 2.65 -13.27 -23.92
C GLY A 28 4.05 -13.13 -23.33
N PHE A 29 4.51 -11.89 -23.25
CA PHE A 29 5.81 -11.56 -22.74
C PHE A 29 5.68 -10.36 -21.80
N GLU A 30 6.15 -10.50 -20.58
CA GLU A 30 6.17 -9.44 -19.59
C GLU A 30 7.61 -9.05 -19.34
N GLU A 31 7.89 -7.75 -19.27
CA GLU A 31 9.21 -7.21 -19.00
C GLU A 31 9.14 -6.24 -17.83
N GLU A 32 10.07 -6.39 -16.92
CA GLU A 32 10.30 -5.50 -15.79
C GLU A 32 11.64 -4.79 -15.98
N TRP A 33 11.70 -3.49 -15.63
CA TRP A 33 12.89 -2.67 -15.79
C TRP A 33 13.07 -1.72 -14.62
N ASN A 34 14.33 -1.55 -14.18
CA ASN A 34 14.72 -0.53 -13.22
C ASN A 34 15.04 0.78 -13.95
N LEU A 35 14.44 1.89 -13.54
CA LEU A 35 14.65 3.22 -14.10
C LEU A 35 15.68 3.98 -13.26
N LEU A 36 16.68 4.58 -13.92
CA LEU A 36 17.88 5.13 -13.30
C LEU A 36 18.15 6.55 -13.78
N ASP A 37 18.73 7.39 -12.91
CA ASP A 37 19.29 8.68 -13.29
C ASP A 37 20.67 8.53 -13.95
N GLU A 38 21.33 9.65 -14.31
CA GLU A 38 22.64 9.62 -14.96
C GLU A 38 23.76 9.10 -14.06
N ASP A 39 23.57 9.10 -12.74
CA ASP A 39 24.48 8.51 -11.75
C ASP A 39 24.11 7.08 -11.39
N LEU A 40 23.16 6.48 -12.10
CA LEU A 40 22.60 5.12 -11.93
C LEU A 40 21.84 4.91 -10.63
N ARG A 41 21.32 5.97 -10.02
CA ARG A 41 20.44 5.87 -8.85
C ARG A 41 19.01 5.64 -9.30
N PRO A 42 18.19 4.90 -8.53
CA PRO A 42 16.80 4.66 -8.88
C PRO A 42 15.97 5.96 -8.89
N LEU A 43 15.13 6.08 -9.90
CA LEU A 43 14.20 7.21 -10.07
C LEU A 43 12.94 6.98 -9.24
N LEU A 44 12.79 7.69 -8.13
CA LEU A 44 11.73 7.43 -7.14
C LEU A 44 10.42 8.13 -7.50
N THR A 45 10.40 9.46 -7.37
CA THR A 45 9.17 10.24 -7.53
C THR A 45 9.42 11.53 -8.29
N VAL A 46 8.37 12.09 -8.86
CA VAL A 46 8.35 13.38 -9.58
C VAL A 46 7.37 14.31 -8.90
N GLY A 47 7.73 15.60 -8.84
CA GLY A 47 6.90 16.62 -8.19
C GLY A 47 7.19 16.73 -6.69
N ALA A 48 6.37 17.53 -6.01
CA ALA A 48 6.47 17.78 -4.59
C ALA A 48 5.08 17.96 -3.98
N GLY A 49 4.93 17.61 -2.71
CA GLY A 49 3.66 17.73 -2.02
C GLY A 49 2.57 16.85 -2.64
N PRO A 50 1.33 17.33 -2.69
CA PRO A 50 0.19 16.55 -3.20
C PRO A 50 0.30 16.13 -4.68
N SER A 51 1.16 16.79 -5.46
CA SER A 51 1.41 16.41 -6.86
C SER A 51 2.53 15.39 -7.04
N GLN A 52 3.10 14.90 -5.94
CA GLN A 52 4.14 13.88 -5.98
C GLN A 52 3.55 12.55 -6.47
N GLN A 53 4.20 11.96 -7.46
CA GLN A 53 3.79 10.68 -8.03
C GLN A 53 5.03 9.81 -8.30
N SER A 54 4.85 8.51 -8.42
CA SER A 54 5.93 7.63 -8.87
C SER A 54 6.49 8.11 -10.20
N PHE A 55 7.79 7.94 -10.40
CA PHE A 55 8.40 8.28 -11.69
C PHE A 55 7.78 7.47 -12.84
N VAL A 56 7.43 6.21 -12.58
CA VAL A 56 6.72 5.36 -13.54
C VAL A 56 5.35 5.92 -13.91
N ASP A 57 4.57 6.39 -12.93
CA ASP A 57 3.24 6.97 -13.22
C ASP A 57 3.38 8.27 -14.03
N TYR A 58 4.39 9.09 -13.74
CA TYR A 58 4.72 10.26 -14.56
C TYR A 58 5.06 9.88 -16.01
N LEU A 59 5.94 8.89 -16.20
CA LEU A 59 6.29 8.42 -17.55
C LEU A 59 5.06 7.93 -18.32
N ARG A 60 4.20 7.16 -17.66
CA ARG A 60 2.97 6.61 -18.26
C ARG A 60 1.98 7.70 -18.66
N ALA A 61 1.85 8.74 -17.83
CA ALA A 61 0.93 9.84 -18.07
C ALA A 61 1.43 10.81 -19.15
N GLU A 62 2.73 11.17 -19.13
CA GLU A 62 3.26 12.31 -19.87
C GLU A 62 4.21 11.92 -21.02
N CYS A 63 4.85 10.75 -20.94
CA CYS A 63 5.94 10.41 -21.85
C CYS A 63 5.70 9.17 -22.69
N ILE A 64 5.03 8.16 -22.17
CA ILE A 64 4.75 6.90 -22.86
C ILE A 64 3.48 7.07 -23.73
N PRO A 65 3.48 6.63 -25.01
CA PRO A 65 2.28 6.69 -25.85
C PRO A 65 1.18 5.75 -25.33
N SER A 66 -0.08 6.12 -25.54
CA SER A 66 -1.25 5.41 -25.02
C SER A 66 -1.28 3.91 -25.34
N TRP A 67 -0.82 3.50 -26.54
CA TRP A 67 -0.78 2.10 -26.95
C TRP A 67 0.17 1.25 -26.09
N HIS A 68 1.19 1.86 -25.47
CA HIS A 68 2.10 1.22 -24.53
C HIS A 68 1.63 1.43 -23.08
N ALA A 69 1.24 2.65 -22.71
CA ALA A 69 0.86 3.02 -21.35
C ALA A 69 -0.30 2.16 -20.78
N GLN A 70 -1.25 1.74 -21.63
CA GLN A 70 -2.37 0.89 -21.21
C GLN A 70 -1.96 -0.54 -20.81
N PHE A 71 -0.78 -1.00 -21.24
CA PHE A 71 -0.21 -2.32 -20.92
C PHE A 71 0.97 -2.25 -19.97
N SER A 72 1.36 -1.04 -19.56
CA SER A 72 2.41 -0.82 -18.58
C SER A 72 1.84 -0.49 -17.22
N GLN A 73 2.53 -0.87 -16.18
CA GLN A 73 2.17 -0.61 -14.79
C GLN A 73 3.41 -0.35 -13.94
N LEU A 74 3.15 0.20 -12.77
CA LEU A 74 4.12 0.28 -11.70
C LEU A 74 4.28 -1.12 -11.10
N GLU A 75 5.53 -1.56 -10.84
CA GLU A 75 5.80 -2.82 -10.16
C GLU A 75 6.16 -2.58 -8.67
N VAL A 76 7.03 -3.38 -8.06
CA VAL A 76 7.29 -3.38 -6.60
C VAL A 76 7.66 -2.00 -6.07
N PHE A 77 8.55 -1.27 -6.75
CA PHE A 77 9.10 0.00 -6.28
C PHE A 77 8.79 1.15 -7.25
N HIS A 78 8.90 2.38 -6.74
CA HIS A 78 8.64 3.61 -7.49
C HIS A 78 9.36 3.74 -8.85
N TRP A 79 10.50 3.08 -8.99
CA TRP A 79 11.35 3.10 -10.20
C TRP A 79 11.24 1.86 -11.06
N MET A 80 10.40 0.91 -10.68
CA MET A 80 10.22 -0.33 -11.45
C MET A 80 9.00 -0.22 -12.34
N ILE A 81 9.22 -0.23 -13.64
CA ILE A 81 8.16 -0.32 -14.63
C ILE A 81 8.04 -1.75 -15.14
N GLU A 82 6.82 -2.21 -15.28
CA GLU A 82 6.47 -3.47 -15.89
C GLU A 82 5.51 -3.22 -17.06
N TRP A 83 5.62 -4.03 -18.08
CA TRP A 83 4.57 -4.15 -19.10
C TRP A 83 4.39 -5.58 -19.53
N ALA A 84 3.15 -5.91 -19.95
CA ALA A 84 2.79 -7.17 -20.57
C ALA A 84 2.35 -6.91 -22.00
N THR A 85 2.89 -7.69 -22.95
CA THR A 85 2.42 -7.63 -24.33
C THR A 85 0.97 -8.11 -24.42
N ARG A 86 0.27 -7.71 -25.45
CA ARG A 86 -0.95 -8.42 -25.86
C ARG A 86 -0.62 -9.88 -26.15
N PRO A 87 -1.58 -10.79 -25.99
CA PRO A 87 -1.36 -12.19 -26.38
C PRO A 87 -1.26 -12.34 -27.90
N TYR A 88 -0.25 -13.10 -28.33
CA TYR A 88 0.04 -13.39 -29.74
C TYR A 88 -0.05 -14.90 -30.02
N TYR A 89 -0.36 -15.28 -31.25
CA TYR A 89 -0.42 -16.69 -31.65
C TYR A 89 0.97 -17.29 -31.84
N THR A 90 1.98 -16.47 -32.10
CA THR A 90 3.37 -16.88 -32.28
C THR A 90 4.28 -16.28 -31.20
N PRO A 91 5.36 -17.01 -30.78
CA PRO A 91 6.39 -16.43 -29.92
C PRO A 91 6.99 -15.14 -30.50
N ARG A 92 7.25 -15.14 -31.81
CA ARG A 92 7.84 -14.00 -32.52
C ARG A 92 6.97 -12.72 -32.42
N GLY A 93 5.65 -12.85 -32.54
CA GLY A 93 4.73 -11.72 -32.42
C GLY A 93 4.79 -11.07 -31.03
N ALA A 94 4.83 -11.86 -29.97
CA ALA A 94 4.95 -11.36 -28.60
C ALA A 94 6.28 -10.61 -28.38
N ILE A 95 7.39 -11.20 -28.83
CA ILE A 95 8.72 -10.57 -28.71
C ILE A 95 8.83 -9.28 -29.55
N TYR A 96 8.22 -9.22 -30.71
CA TYR A 96 8.19 -8.00 -31.52
C TYR A 96 7.48 -6.85 -30.79
N GLU A 97 6.32 -7.11 -30.19
CA GLU A 97 5.63 -6.07 -29.42
C GLU A 97 6.44 -5.63 -28.19
N ALA A 98 7.03 -6.59 -27.45
CA ALA A 98 7.89 -6.30 -26.32
C ALA A 98 9.05 -5.36 -26.71
N ARG A 99 9.75 -5.68 -27.81
CA ARG A 99 10.86 -4.86 -28.31
C ARG A 99 10.42 -3.45 -28.74
N LEU A 100 9.21 -3.31 -29.31
CA LEU A 100 8.65 -1.99 -29.63
C LEU A 100 8.28 -1.21 -28.36
N MET A 101 7.82 -1.87 -27.31
CA MET A 101 7.57 -1.26 -26.01
C MET A 101 8.87 -0.78 -25.36
N GLU A 102 9.92 -1.59 -25.39
CA GLU A 102 11.25 -1.21 -24.92
C GLU A 102 11.78 0.04 -25.64
N ALA A 103 11.67 0.09 -26.97
CA ALA A 103 12.04 1.27 -27.74
C ALA A 103 11.18 2.50 -27.42
N SER A 104 9.90 2.30 -27.13
CA SER A 104 9.00 3.35 -26.67
C SER A 104 9.40 3.86 -25.29
N LEU A 105 9.88 2.99 -24.37
CA LEU A 105 10.43 3.40 -23.07
C LEU A 105 11.68 4.27 -23.26
N ILE A 106 12.62 3.88 -24.13
CA ILE A 106 13.82 4.69 -24.46
C ILE A 106 13.41 6.10 -24.88
N ASN A 107 12.42 6.23 -25.77
CA ASN A 107 11.93 7.52 -26.20
C ASN A 107 11.27 8.32 -25.07
N ALA A 108 10.55 7.64 -24.16
CA ALA A 108 9.93 8.27 -23.02
C ALA A 108 10.98 8.80 -22.04
N LEU A 109 12.03 8.01 -21.77
CA LEU A 109 13.15 8.43 -20.92
C LEU A 109 13.92 9.61 -21.52
N HIS A 110 14.13 9.66 -22.85
CA HIS A 110 14.72 10.82 -23.50
C HIS A 110 13.85 12.06 -23.34
N ARG A 111 12.52 11.96 -23.50
CA ARG A 111 11.60 13.10 -23.29
C ARG A 111 11.63 13.59 -21.84
N ALA A 112 11.54 12.66 -20.89
CA ALA A 112 11.64 12.99 -19.48
C ALA A 112 12.99 13.63 -19.14
N GLY A 113 14.09 13.09 -19.68
CA GLY A 113 15.43 13.65 -19.50
C GLY A 113 15.56 15.09 -19.98
N VAL A 114 14.93 15.44 -21.11
CA VAL A 114 14.87 16.83 -21.58
C VAL A 114 14.13 17.71 -20.58
N ASN A 115 13.02 17.24 -20.00
CA ASN A 115 12.24 18.00 -19.02
C ASN A 115 13.03 18.22 -17.72
N PHE A 116 13.84 17.26 -17.33
CA PHE A 116 14.60 17.31 -16.07
C PHE A 116 16.05 17.82 -16.24
N GLY A 117 16.51 17.93 -17.48
CA GLY A 117 17.85 18.41 -17.80
C GLY A 117 18.96 17.39 -17.46
N GLU A 118 18.63 16.11 -17.44
CA GLU A 118 19.58 15.02 -17.22
C GLU A 118 19.26 13.84 -18.16
N ARG A 119 20.22 12.92 -18.32
CA ARG A 119 20.01 11.71 -19.10
C ARG A 119 19.52 10.60 -18.17
N LEU A 120 18.43 9.95 -18.56
CA LEU A 120 17.81 8.87 -17.82
C LEU A 120 18.09 7.54 -18.53
N HIS A 121 18.22 6.48 -17.72
CA HIS A 121 18.56 5.15 -18.17
C HIS A 121 17.56 4.11 -17.63
N TYR A 122 17.66 2.90 -18.14
CA TYR A 122 16.93 1.75 -17.64
C TYR A 122 17.86 0.53 -17.62
N TRP A 123 17.60 -0.41 -16.73
CA TRP A 123 18.41 -1.60 -16.58
C TRP A 123 17.54 -2.82 -16.24
N HIS A 124 17.96 -3.97 -16.76
CA HIS A 124 17.34 -5.25 -16.44
C HIS A 124 18.08 -5.98 -15.31
N GLY A 125 17.42 -6.97 -14.70
CA GLY A 125 18.02 -7.80 -13.67
C GLY A 125 18.08 -7.10 -12.30
N ASN A 126 19.22 -7.20 -11.64
CA ASN A 126 19.41 -6.59 -10.32
C ASN A 126 19.78 -5.10 -10.39
N LEU A 127 19.51 -4.38 -9.30
CA LEU A 127 19.90 -2.97 -9.19
C LEU A 127 21.43 -2.85 -9.15
N LEU A 128 21.99 -1.97 -9.99
CA LEU A 128 23.43 -1.72 -10.09
C LEU A 128 23.93 -0.64 -9.12
N PHE A 129 23.10 -0.12 -8.25
CA PHE A 129 23.46 0.90 -7.29
C PHE A 129 22.90 0.57 -5.91
N LEU A 130 23.68 0.86 -4.86
CA LEU A 130 23.19 0.74 -3.49
C LEU A 130 22.40 2.00 -3.11
N THR A 131 21.19 1.79 -2.70
CA THR A 131 20.32 2.82 -2.16
C THR A 131 19.64 2.29 -0.90
N ASP A 132 19.15 3.20 -0.08
CA ASP A 132 18.31 2.84 1.05
C ASP A 132 16.94 2.40 0.53
N ILE A 133 16.67 1.11 0.59
CA ILE A 133 15.41 0.49 0.17
C ILE A 133 14.66 0.08 1.43
N GLY A 134 13.51 0.71 1.64
CA GLY A 134 12.62 0.43 2.77
C GLY A 134 11.16 0.44 2.33
N HIS A 135 10.24 0.40 3.30
CA HIS A 135 8.80 0.49 3.02
C HIS A 135 8.42 1.78 2.26
N HIS A 136 9.18 2.86 2.43
CA HIS A 136 9.01 4.12 1.69
C HIS A 136 9.27 4.00 0.18
N SER A 137 10.00 2.98 -0.24
CA SER A 137 10.27 2.71 -1.66
C SER A 137 9.09 2.04 -2.36
N ILE A 138 8.12 1.52 -1.59
CA ILE A 138 6.94 0.85 -2.09
C ILE A 138 5.86 1.89 -2.41
N PRO A 139 5.32 1.93 -3.63
CA PRO A 139 4.26 2.86 -4.01
C PRO A 139 3.00 2.75 -3.14
N GLY A 140 2.40 3.89 -2.85
CA GLY A 140 1.22 3.97 -2.00
C GLY A 140 -0.09 3.49 -2.63
N ASN A 141 -0.12 3.25 -3.93
CA ASN A 141 -1.32 2.87 -4.68
C ASN A 141 -1.61 1.36 -4.69
N TRP A 142 -0.80 0.55 -4.03
CA TRP A 142 -1.07 -0.87 -3.87
C TRP A 142 -2.21 -1.13 -2.89
N GLY A 143 -3.11 -2.08 -3.21
CA GLY A 143 -4.07 -2.60 -2.25
C GLY A 143 -3.39 -3.19 -1.00
N ILE A 144 -4.09 -3.16 0.12
CA ILE A 144 -3.55 -3.48 1.45
C ILE A 144 -2.82 -4.84 1.48
N ALA A 145 -3.40 -5.86 0.88
CA ALA A 145 -2.82 -7.21 0.89
C ALA A 145 -1.49 -7.26 0.12
N LYS A 146 -1.44 -6.64 -1.08
CA LYS A 146 -0.22 -6.55 -1.90
C LYS A 146 0.84 -5.72 -1.18
N ARG A 147 0.47 -4.59 -0.58
CA ARG A 147 1.40 -3.72 0.14
C ARG A 147 2.04 -4.44 1.32
N ARG A 148 1.25 -5.08 2.18
CA ARG A 148 1.78 -5.87 3.32
C ARG A 148 2.71 -6.99 2.87
N TYR A 149 2.34 -7.65 1.78
CA TYR A 149 3.19 -8.67 1.19
C TYR A 149 4.54 -8.08 0.77
N LEU A 150 4.54 -6.94 0.07
CA LEU A 150 5.77 -6.27 -0.37
C LEU A 150 6.61 -5.75 0.80
N GLU A 151 5.98 -5.16 1.82
CA GLU A 151 6.66 -4.73 3.05
C GLU A 151 7.36 -5.90 3.74
N LYS A 152 6.67 -7.05 3.86
CA LYS A 152 7.28 -8.26 4.40
C LYS A 152 8.43 -8.80 3.54
N CYS A 153 8.32 -8.68 2.23
CA CYS A 153 9.40 -9.04 1.32
C CYS A 153 10.62 -8.10 1.50
N VAL A 154 10.40 -6.80 1.66
CA VAL A 154 11.49 -5.84 1.94
C VAL A 154 12.16 -6.17 3.27
N ASP A 155 11.39 -6.44 4.33
CA ASP A 155 11.93 -6.86 5.63
C ASP A 155 12.82 -8.10 5.56
N LEU A 156 12.55 -9.02 4.62
CA LEU A 156 13.27 -10.28 4.48
C LEU A 156 14.46 -10.23 3.52
N TYR A 157 14.40 -9.35 2.52
CA TYR A 157 15.35 -9.37 1.39
C TYR A 157 16.02 -8.04 1.13
N ASP A 158 15.70 -6.99 1.88
CA ASP A 158 16.20 -5.63 1.65
C ASP A 158 16.10 -5.24 0.17
N GLY A 159 17.17 -4.67 -0.38
CA GLY A 159 17.29 -4.35 -1.80
C GLY A 159 17.27 -5.53 -2.76
N GLY A 160 17.26 -6.76 -2.27
CA GLY A 160 17.16 -7.94 -3.12
C GLY A 160 15.86 -8.07 -3.91
N LEU A 161 14.81 -7.35 -3.50
CA LEU A 161 13.57 -7.23 -4.27
C LEU A 161 13.68 -6.30 -5.50
N ALA A 162 14.70 -5.45 -5.58
CA ALA A 162 14.91 -4.56 -6.72
C ALA A 162 15.51 -5.32 -7.91
N VAL A 163 14.96 -6.48 -8.22
CA VAL A 163 15.31 -7.31 -9.36
C VAL A 163 14.18 -7.28 -10.37
N SER A 164 14.51 -6.99 -11.60
CA SER A 164 13.61 -7.02 -12.74
C SER A 164 13.83 -8.29 -13.55
N GLY A 165 12.79 -8.81 -14.15
CA GLY A 165 12.81 -10.07 -14.89
C GLY A 165 11.98 -10.05 -16.15
N ILE A 166 12.05 -11.19 -16.83
CA ILE A 166 11.18 -11.49 -17.96
C ILE A 166 10.25 -12.61 -17.53
N HIS A 167 8.96 -12.43 -17.75
CA HIS A 167 7.96 -13.48 -17.55
C HIS A 167 7.40 -13.91 -18.91
N THR A 168 7.48 -15.20 -19.19
CA THR A 168 6.94 -15.75 -20.42
C THR A 168 5.64 -16.50 -20.15
N ASN A 169 4.57 -16.06 -20.80
CA ASN A 169 3.23 -16.59 -20.64
C ASN A 169 2.83 -17.44 -21.83
N MET A 170 2.32 -18.64 -21.60
CA MET A 170 2.00 -19.57 -22.68
C MET A 170 0.72 -20.35 -22.41
N SER A 171 -0.05 -20.59 -23.47
CA SER A 171 -1.22 -21.47 -23.45
C SER A 171 -1.34 -22.26 -24.76
N LEU A 172 -2.29 -23.19 -24.81
CA LEU A 172 -2.62 -23.96 -25.99
C LEU A 172 -4.04 -23.59 -26.47
N PRO A 173 -4.37 -23.81 -27.75
CA PRO A 173 -5.70 -23.50 -28.28
C PRO A 173 -6.81 -24.29 -27.59
N ASP A 174 -7.85 -23.62 -27.16
CA ASP A 174 -9.04 -24.25 -26.53
C ASP A 174 -9.65 -25.38 -27.38
N PRO A 175 -9.78 -25.26 -28.71
CA PRO A 175 -10.30 -26.36 -29.56
C PRO A 175 -9.47 -27.65 -29.45
N LEU A 176 -8.16 -27.57 -29.20
CA LEU A 176 -7.33 -28.77 -29.05
C LEU A 176 -7.77 -29.58 -27.83
N PHE A 177 -8.00 -28.94 -26.70
CA PHE A 177 -8.51 -29.58 -25.49
C PHE A 177 -9.92 -30.13 -25.69
N ALA A 178 -10.80 -29.36 -26.32
CA ALA A 178 -12.19 -29.75 -26.54
C ALA A 178 -12.26 -31.02 -27.40
N TRP A 179 -11.45 -31.10 -28.47
CA TRP A 179 -11.43 -32.29 -29.34
C TRP A 179 -10.90 -33.51 -28.59
N ASP A 180 -9.83 -33.39 -27.82
CA ASP A 180 -9.30 -34.53 -27.08
C ASP A 180 -10.23 -34.98 -25.99
N PHE A 181 -10.81 -34.04 -25.25
CA PHE A 181 -11.79 -34.35 -24.23
C PHE A 181 -13.04 -35.09 -24.78
N MET A 182 -13.52 -34.68 -25.94
CA MET A 182 -14.65 -35.38 -26.59
C MET A 182 -14.33 -36.82 -27.05
N HIS A 183 -13.03 -37.08 -27.34
CA HIS A 183 -12.61 -38.40 -27.77
C HIS A 183 -12.26 -39.36 -26.62
N LEU A 184 -12.23 -38.87 -25.37
CA LEU A 184 -12.09 -39.74 -24.21
C LEU A 184 -13.31 -40.71 -24.11
N SER A 185 -13.02 -41.98 -23.82
CA SER A 185 -14.07 -42.94 -23.46
C SER A 185 -14.81 -42.47 -22.19
N SER A 186 -16.01 -42.98 -21.99
CA SER A 186 -16.81 -42.68 -20.79
C SER A 186 -16.09 -43.07 -19.51
N THR A 187 -15.29 -44.12 -19.54
CA THR A 187 -14.47 -44.58 -18.41
C THR A 187 -13.30 -43.63 -18.13
N GLU A 188 -12.62 -43.09 -19.16
CA GLU A 188 -11.52 -42.16 -19.02
C GLU A 188 -12.01 -40.77 -18.62
N ARG A 189 -13.18 -40.35 -19.10
CA ARG A 189 -13.77 -39.06 -18.76
C ARG A 189 -14.32 -39.04 -17.34
N GLY A 190 -14.98 -40.15 -16.92
CA GLY A 190 -15.72 -40.22 -15.64
C GLY A 190 -16.63 -39.00 -15.49
N ASP A 191 -16.59 -38.36 -14.33
CA ASP A 191 -17.34 -37.13 -14.01
C ASP A 191 -16.56 -35.85 -14.30
N GLN A 192 -15.40 -35.93 -14.95
CA GLN A 192 -14.52 -34.79 -15.24
C GLN A 192 -15.17 -33.84 -16.26
N HIS A 193 -15.03 -32.54 -16.06
CA HIS A 193 -15.39 -31.51 -17.02
C HIS A 193 -14.18 -31.07 -17.86
N LEU A 194 -14.45 -30.41 -19.00
CA LEU A 194 -13.42 -29.89 -19.89
C LEU A 194 -12.42 -28.96 -19.16
N ASP A 195 -12.91 -28.09 -18.26
CA ASP A 195 -12.06 -27.16 -17.51
C ASP A 195 -11.10 -27.89 -16.56
N GLU A 196 -11.52 -29.01 -16.01
CA GLU A 196 -10.67 -29.85 -15.16
C GLU A 196 -9.63 -30.59 -16.00
N PHE A 197 -10.02 -31.09 -17.17
CA PHE A 197 -9.10 -31.69 -18.12
C PHE A 197 -8.02 -30.71 -18.56
N LYS A 198 -8.37 -29.46 -18.85
CA LYS A 198 -7.42 -28.38 -19.13
C LYS A 198 -6.54 -28.07 -17.92
N SER A 199 -7.12 -27.97 -16.74
CA SER A 199 -6.42 -27.65 -15.50
C SER A 199 -5.38 -28.72 -15.15
N GLU A 200 -5.73 -30.00 -15.30
CA GLU A 200 -4.79 -31.12 -15.10
C GLU A 200 -3.59 -31.02 -16.02
N PHE A 201 -3.81 -30.64 -17.28
CA PHE A 201 -2.72 -30.40 -18.22
C PHE A 201 -1.80 -29.26 -17.75
N TYR A 202 -2.37 -28.10 -17.37
CA TYR A 202 -1.56 -26.94 -16.96
C TYR A 202 -0.79 -27.21 -15.67
N ILE A 203 -1.35 -27.96 -14.74
CA ILE A 203 -0.65 -28.45 -13.55
C ILE A 203 0.55 -29.32 -13.94
N THR A 204 0.34 -30.28 -14.82
CA THR A 204 1.41 -31.14 -15.34
C THR A 204 2.48 -30.33 -16.09
N ALA A 205 2.06 -29.39 -16.92
CA ALA A 205 2.96 -28.51 -17.65
C ALA A 205 3.82 -27.65 -16.71
N SER A 206 3.21 -27.04 -15.69
CA SER A 206 3.94 -26.25 -14.69
C SER A 206 4.98 -27.07 -13.95
N ARG A 207 4.60 -28.29 -13.53
CA ARG A 207 5.52 -29.22 -12.88
C ARG A 207 6.74 -29.51 -13.73
N LEU A 208 6.54 -29.83 -15.00
CA LEU A 208 7.64 -30.17 -15.90
C LEU A 208 8.48 -28.96 -16.31
N LEU A 209 7.85 -27.83 -16.57
CA LEU A 209 8.58 -26.59 -16.87
C LEU A 209 9.44 -26.16 -15.68
N ARG A 210 9.01 -26.45 -14.44
CA ARG A 210 9.85 -26.31 -13.25
C ARG A 210 11.12 -27.17 -13.33
N ALA A 211 11.02 -28.39 -13.82
CA ALA A 211 12.19 -29.26 -14.03
C ALA A 211 13.21 -28.66 -15.01
N PHE A 212 12.77 -27.84 -15.97
CA PHE A 212 13.63 -27.16 -16.95
C PHE A 212 14.11 -25.77 -16.49
N ALA A 213 13.73 -25.29 -15.31
CA ALA A 213 14.05 -23.93 -14.84
C ALA A 213 15.57 -23.63 -14.90
N SER A 214 16.42 -24.58 -14.49
CA SER A 214 17.88 -24.41 -14.56
C SER A 214 18.38 -24.16 -15.99
N LEU A 215 17.75 -24.79 -16.98
CA LEU A 215 18.05 -24.54 -18.38
C LEU A 215 17.69 -23.13 -18.81
N PHE A 216 16.49 -22.65 -18.41
CA PHE A 216 16.04 -21.32 -18.74
C PHE A 216 16.92 -20.26 -18.08
N ILE A 217 17.28 -20.43 -16.80
CA ILE A 217 18.23 -19.55 -16.11
C ILE A 217 19.57 -19.48 -16.87
N ALA A 218 20.15 -20.64 -17.22
CA ALA A 218 21.47 -20.67 -17.88
C ALA A 218 21.46 -20.05 -19.28
N THR A 219 20.37 -20.22 -20.05
CA THR A 219 20.29 -19.68 -21.42
C THR A 219 19.98 -18.19 -21.45
N THR A 220 19.30 -17.68 -20.40
CA THR A 220 18.93 -16.26 -20.27
C THR A 220 19.77 -15.50 -19.25
N ALA A 221 20.82 -16.07 -18.69
CA ALA A 221 21.69 -15.35 -17.75
C ALA A 221 22.33 -14.13 -18.43
N SER A 222 22.21 -12.94 -17.77
CA SER A 222 22.69 -11.68 -18.32
C SER A 222 23.17 -10.69 -17.25
N THR A 223 23.16 -11.08 -15.95
CA THR A 223 23.46 -10.18 -14.83
C THR A 223 24.71 -10.62 -14.03
N PRO A 224 25.93 -10.54 -14.63
CA PRO A 224 27.16 -10.93 -13.95
C PRO A 224 27.73 -9.87 -13.02
N MET A 225 27.03 -8.76 -12.78
CA MET A 225 27.45 -7.62 -11.96
C MET A 225 26.52 -7.43 -10.77
N ARG A 226 27.05 -6.88 -9.68
CA ARG A 226 26.24 -6.47 -8.52
C ARG A 226 26.79 -5.19 -7.89
N ALA A 227 25.90 -4.44 -7.22
CA ALA A 227 26.31 -3.37 -6.34
C ALA A 227 26.81 -3.92 -5.00
N GLU A 228 27.87 -3.37 -4.47
CA GLU A 228 28.41 -3.72 -3.16
C GLU A 228 29.12 -2.52 -2.48
N VAL A 229 29.42 -2.63 -1.18
CA VAL A 229 30.15 -1.62 -0.44
C VAL A 229 31.62 -2.03 -0.32
N ARG A 230 32.52 -1.18 -0.79
CA ARG A 230 33.98 -1.32 -0.64
C ARG A 230 34.57 -0.06 -0.04
N GLY A 231 35.19 -0.17 1.12
CA GLY A 231 35.79 0.98 1.79
C GLY A 231 34.82 2.13 2.10
N GLY A 232 33.55 1.81 2.39
CA GLY A 232 32.49 2.78 2.66
C GLY A 232 31.92 3.46 1.39
N ARG A 233 32.28 3.01 0.19
CA ARG A 233 31.80 3.52 -1.10
C ARG A 233 30.98 2.45 -1.81
N ALA A 234 29.86 2.84 -2.39
CA ALA A 234 29.09 1.98 -3.27
C ALA A 234 29.82 1.81 -4.61
N VAL A 235 29.99 0.57 -5.05
CA VAL A 235 30.63 0.23 -6.31
C VAL A 235 29.81 -0.85 -7.04
N VAL A 236 29.95 -0.93 -8.37
CA VAL A 236 29.46 -2.06 -9.15
C VAL A 236 30.63 -2.98 -9.40
N ALA A 237 30.50 -4.23 -9.01
CA ALA A 237 31.53 -5.23 -9.15
C ALA A 237 31.13 -6.31 -10.15
N LEU A 238 32.07 -6.69 -11.02
CA LEU A 238 31.95 -7.89 -11.85
C LEU A 238 32.12 -9.11 -10.96
N THR A 239 31.21 -10.08 -11.09
CA THR A 239 31.23 -11.30 -10.28
C THR A 239 31.63 -12.51 -11.10
N GLU A 240 31.92 -13.63 -10.42
CA GLU A 240 32.10 -14.93 -11.05
C GLU A 240 30.77 -15.58 -11.47
N TYR A 241 29.63 -15.05 -11.02
CA TYR A 241 28.30 -15.57 -11.24
C TYR A 241 27.67 -15.04 -12.53
N ASP A 242 26.87 -15.86 -13.19
CA ASP A 242 26.23 -15.49 -14.47
C ASP A 242 24.86 -14.83 -14.30
N SER A 243 24.12 -15.17 -13.22
CA SER A 243 22.80 -14.64 -12.94
C SER A 243 22.68 -14.19 -11.48
N ILE A 244 23.06 -12.96 -11.18
CA ILE A 244 22.87 -12.36 -9.86
C ILE A 244 21.39 -12.23 -9.52
N ARG A 245 20.55 -11.91 -10.51
CA ARG A 245 19.10 -11.83 -10.32
C ARG A 245 18.54 -13.10 -9.68
N ASN A 246 18.84 -14.26 -10.22
CA ASN A 246 18.31 -15.53 -9.70
C ASN A 246 18.99 -16.00 -8.39
N LEU A 247 20.11 -15.40 -8.01
CA LEU A 247 20.77 -15.64 -6.72
C LEU A 247 20.28 -14.73 -5.59
N THR A 248 19.63 -13.62 -5.91
CA THR A 248 19.18 -12.62 -4.94
C THR A 248 18.09 -13.13 -4.01
N PHE A 249 17.34 -14.13 -4.44
CA PHE A 249 16.32 -14.81 -3.63
C PHE A 249 16.72 -16.25 -3.30
N PRO A 250 17.57 -16.49 -2.32
CA PRO A 250 17.83 -17.85 -1.87
C PRO A 250 16.55 -18.44 -1.27
N ASN A 251 15.94 -19.37 -1.97
CA ASN A 251 14.74 -20.04 -1.48
C ASN A 251 15.10 -21.05 -0.38
N PRO A 252 14.72 -20.87 0.89
CA PRO A 252 14.92 -21.88 1.91
C PRO A 252 14.17 -23.17 1.54
N PRO A 253 14.72 -24.37 1.78
CA PRO A 253 14.08 -25.64 1.44
C PRO A 253 12.68 -25.83 2.01
N ALA A 254 12.39 -25.18 3.14
CA ALA A 254 11.09 -25.25 3.81
C ALA A 254 9.94 -24.54 3.08
N ILE A 255 10.23 -23.75 2.05
CA ILE A 255 9.22 -22.94 1.35
C ILE A 255 8.47 -23.72 0.28
N ASP A 256 9.10 -24.69 -0.36
CA ASP A 256 8.44 -25.51 -1.39
C ASP A 256 7.42 -26.45 -0.76
N LEU A 257 6.21 -26.48 -1.29
CA LEU A 257 5.14 -27.40 -0.91
C LEU A 257 5.21 -28.63 -1.81
N PRO A 258 5.77 -29.76 -1.32
CA PRO A 258 5.74 -31.00 -2.08
C PRO A 258 4.30 -31.32 -2.49
N ASP A 259 4.18 -31.99 -3.61
CA ASP A 259 2.90 -32.46 -4.15
C ASP A 259 1.92 -31.39 -4.64
N LEU A 260 2.19 -30.08 -4.48
CA LEU A 260 1.30 -29.01 -4.93
C LEU A 260 0.93 -29.14 -6.41
N TYR A 261 1.87 -29.51 -7.25
CA TYR A 261 1.66 -29.69 -8.70
C TYR A 261 1.62 -31.17 -9.13
N ARG A 262 1.30 -32.09 -8.23
CA ARG A 262 1.23 -33.52 -8.55
C ARG A 262 -0.02 -33.83 -9.39
N SER A 263 -1.17 -33.28 -9.04
CA SER A 263 -2.42 -33.39 -9.77
C SER A 263 -3.29 -32.15 -9.57
N TYR A 264 -4.34 -32.01 -10.37
CA TYR A 264 -5.33 -30.93 -10.17
C TYR A 264 -6.02 -31.03 -8.82
N ASN A 265 -6.36 -32.24 -8.36
CA ASN A 265 -6.97 -32.42 -7.06
C ASN A 265 -6.02 -32.05 -5.92
N ASP A 266 -4.76 -32.47 -5.97
CA ASP A 266 -3.76 -32.08 -4.96
C ASP A 266 -3.59 -30.56 -4.92
N TYR A 267 -3.50 -29.91 -6.08
CA TYR A 267 -3.44 -28.46 -6.17
C TYR A 267 -4.63 -27.77 -5.51
N LEU A 268 -5.84 -28.26 -5.76
CA LEU A 268 -7.05 -27.73 -5.15
C LEU A 268 -7.08 -27.94 -3.62
N GLU A 269 -6.78 -29.17 -3.17
CA GLU A 269 -6.80 -29.51 -1.74
C GLU A 269 -5.78 -28.71 -0.95
N ILE A 270 -4.54 -28.62 -1.43
CA ILE A 270 -3.47 -27.86 -0.78
C ILE A 270 -3.78 -26.36 -0.81
N SER A 271 -4.21 -25.83 -1.94
CA SER A 271 -4.57 -24.42 -2.07
C SER A 271 -5.77 -24.06 -1.19
N TYR A 272 -6.76 -24.92 -1.12
CA TYR A 272 -7.94 -24.76 -0.26
C TYR A 272 -7.55 -24.79 1.22
N ASP A 273 -6.71 -25.72 1.63
CA ASP A 273 -6.26 -25.82 3.02
C ASP A 273 -5.48 -24.57 3.43
N LEU A 274 -4.63 -24.06 2.54
CA LEU A 274 -3.92 -22.80 2.77
C LEU A 274 -4.88 -21.61 2.92
N VAL A 275 -5.86 -21.48 2.04
CA VAL A 275 -6.89 -20.45 2.13
C VAL A 275 -7.71 -20.59 3.41
N ARG A 276 -8.08 -21.80 3.77
CA ARG A 276 -8.83 -22.11 5.00
C ARG A 276 -8.05 -21.75 6.26
N ARG A 277 -6.73 -21.84 6.23
CA ARG A 277 -5.82 -21.38 7.29
C ARG A 277 -5.55 -19.87 7.28
N GLY A 278 -6.19 -19.11 6.39
CA GLY A 278 -6.07 -17.68 6.30
C GLY A 278 -4.92 -17.15 5.45
N VAL A 279 -4.35 -18.00 4.60
CA VAL A 279 -3.33 -17.56 3.64
C VAL A 279 -3.93 -16.58 2.66
N ARG A 280 -3.27 -15.44 2.51
CA ARG A 280 -3.62 -14.37 1.57
C ARG A 280 -2.67 -14.44 0.40
N PHE A 281 -3.21 -14.64 -0.79
CA PHE A 281 -2.43 -14.58 -2.00
C PHE A 281 -2.20 -13.12 -2.37
N GLY A 282 -0.96 -12.68 -2.45
CA GLY A 282 -0.60 -11.31 -2.82
C GLY A 282 -0.95 -10.97 -4.27
N ASN A 283 -1.17 -12.01 -5.09
CA ASN A 283 -1.58 -11.89 -6.48
C ASN A 283 -2.78 -12.79 -6.76
N ASN A 284 -3.80 -12.25 -7.41
CA ASN A 284 -5.06 -12.95 -7.74
C ASN A 284 -4.90 -14.09 -8.75
N ASN A 285 -3.74 -14.23 -9.38
CA ASN A 285 -3.59 -15.03 -10.59
C ASN A 285 -3.47 -16.53 -10.34
N TRP A 286 -3.44 -17.00 -9.09
CA TRP A 286 -3.25 -18.42 -8.84
C TRP A 286 -4.10 -19.01 -7.73
N THR A 287 -5.25 -18.40 -7.54
CA THR A 287 -6.35 -19.04 -6.86
C THR A 287 -6.90 -20.16 -7.75
N PRO A 288 -7.20 -21.35 -7.22
CA PRO A 288 -7.79 -22.44 -8.00
C PRO A 288 -9.08 -21.99 -8.69
N ILE A 289 -9.29 -22.36 -9.94
CA ILE A 289 -10.51 -22.01 -10.67
C ILE A 289 -11.72 -22.66 -10.04
N ARG A 290 -11.58 -23.90 -9.57
CA ARG A 290 -12.72 -24.71 -9.13
C ARG A 290 -12.30 -25.79 -8.16
N ALA A 291 -13.07 -25.90 -7.09
CA ALA A 291 -12.95 -26.98 -6.12
C ALA A 291 -14.30 -27.69 -5.99
N ARG A 292 -14.56 -28.68 -6.83
CA ARG A 292 -15.83 -29.43 -6.84
C ARG A 292 -16.15 -30.13 -5.54
N SER A 293 -15.11 -30.56 -4.81
CA SER A 293 -15.23 -31.23 -3.52
C SER A 293 -15.54 -30.30 -2.36
N PHE A 294 -15.61 -28.97 -2.59
CA PHE A 294 -15.75 -27.98 -1.54
C PHE A 294 -17.06 -27.20 -1.67
N ALA A 295 -17.61 -26.81 -0.53
CA ALA A 295 -18.87 -26.06 -0.44
C ALA A 295 -18.75 -24.63 -1.01
N GLU A 296 -19.90 -23.98 -1.22
CA GLU A 296 -20.04 -22.60 -1.74
C GLU A 296 -19.01 -21.56 -1.26
N PRO A 297 -18.55 -21.55 0.01
CA PRO A 297 -17.53 -20.61 0.47
C PRO A 297 -16.22 -20.69 -0.33
N VAL A 298 -15.84 -21.86 -0.82
CA VAL A 298 -14.61 -22.07 -1.60
C VAL A 298 -14.74 -21.52 -3.00
N GLU A 299 -15.86 -21.73 -3.66
CA GLU A 299 -16.10 -21.16 -5.00
C GLU A 299 -16.07 -19.63 -4.96
N ARG A 300 -16.58 -19.04 -3.88
CA ARG A 300 -16.51 -17.61 -3.65
C ARG A 300 -15.07 -17.12 -3.40
N ILE A 301 -14.25 -17.89 -2.70
CA ILE A 301 -12.84 -17.61 -2.46
C ILE A 301 -12.06 -17.72 -3.76
N ILE A 302 -12.32 -18.72 -4.58
CA ILE A 302 -11.66 -18.97 -5.88
C ILE A 302 -11.81 -17.79 -6.85
N SER A 303 -12.97 -17.14 -6.86
CA SER A 303 -13.27 -15.99 -7.72
C SER A 303 -12.94 -14.64 -7.09
N THR A 304 -12.37 -14.64 -5.89
CA THR A 304 -12.25 -13.45 -5.04
C THR A 304 -10.85 -12.85 -5.13
N THR A 305 -10.75 -11.52 -5.13
CA THR A 305 -9.49 -10.77 -5.06
C THR A 305 -8.81 -10.93 -3.70
N SER A 306 -7.52 -10.62 -3.61
CA SER A 306 -6.78 -10.65 -2.34
C SER A 306 -7.48 -9.85 -1.22
N ASP A 307 -8.01 -8.67 -1.55
CA ASP A 307 -8.71 -7.81 -0.58
C ASP A 307 -10.04 -8.43 -0.12
N GLN A 308 -10.73 -9.12 -1.01
CA GLN A 308 -11.93 -9.84 -0.67
C GLN A 308 -11.63 -11.09 0.19
N LEU A 309 -10.49 -11.76 -0.05
CA LEU A 309 -10.02 -12.85 0.82
C LEU A 309 -9.73 -12.36 2.24
N VAL A 310 -9.13 -11.18 2.37
CA VAL A 310 -8.95 -10.51 3.67
C VAL A 310 -10.30 -10.27 4.36
N SER A 311 -11.28 -9.80 3.63
CA SER A 311 -12.63 -9.56 4.15
C SER A 311 -13.32 -10.86 4.59
N LEU A 312 -13.14 -11.95 3.86
CA LEU A 312 -13.67 -13.27 4.23
C LEU A 312 -13.01 -13.81 5.50
N TYR A 313 -11.71 -13.63 5.64
CA TYR A 313 -10.96 -13.95 6.86
C TYR A 313 -11.48 -13.15 8.06
N ALA A 314 -11.63 -11.85 7.92
CA ALA A 314 -12.14 -10.97 8.96
C ALA A 314 -13.57 -11.32 9.43
N ARG A 315 -14.36 -11.97 8.57
CA ARG A 315 -15.71 -12.48 8.92
C ARG A 315 -15.70 -13.83 9.65
N GLY A 316 -14.53 -14.31 10.08
CA GLY A 316 -14.42 -15.52 10.88
C GLY A 316 -14.58 -16.85 10.11
N LEU A 317 -14.40 -16.84 8.78
CA LEU A 317 -14.33 -18.07 7.98
C LEU A 317 -13.13 -18.94 8.34
N PHE A 318 -12.14 -18.36 9.01
CA PHE A 318 -10.96 -19.05 9.51
C PHE A 318 -10.80 -18.79 11.00
N ALA A 319 -10.52 -19.84 11.78
CA ALA A 319 -10.32 -19.69 13.21
C ALA A 319 -9.02 -18.93 13.52
N ALA A 320 -9.10 -17.95 14.41
CA ALA A 320 -7.94 -17.21 14.85
C ALA A 320 -6.99 -18.14 15.64
N GLY A 321 -5.72 -18.18 15.24
CA GLY A 321 -4.66 -18.92 15.94
C GLY A 321 -4.31 -20.31 15.37
N GLU A 322 -4.99 -20.79 14.33
CA GLU A 322 -4.71 -22.09 13.71
C GLU A 322 -3.69 -22.05 12.56
N ALA A 323 -3.31 -20.88 12.10
CA ALA A 323 -2.38 -20.74 10.98
C ALA A 323 -1.20 -19.84 11.34
N PRO A 324 0.00 -20.06 10.73
CA PRO A 324 1.04 -19.05 10.73
C PRO A 324 0.51 -17.73 10.16
N PRO A 325 1.16 -16.59 10.46
CA PRO A 325 0.72 -15.30 9.92
C PRO A 325 0.42 -15.39 8.42
N PRO A 326 -0.74 -14.95 7.96
CA PRO A 326 -1.16 -15.09 6.56
C PRO A 326 -0.12 -14.53 5.57
N GLU A 327 0.56 -13.47 5.95
CA GLU A 327 1.61 -12.82 5.15
C GLU A 327 2.82 -13.73 4.93
N GLU A 328 3.23 -14.48 5.94
CA GLU A 328 4.34 -15.44 5.84
C GLU A 328 4.01 -16.60 4.92
N MET A 329 2.79 -17.11 5.02
CA MET A 329 2.32 -18.20 4.15
C MET A 329 2.14 -17.72 2.71
N ALA A 330 1.60 -16.52 2.49
CA ALA A 330 1.48 -15.93 1.15
C ALA A 330 2.86 -15.76 0.50
N LEU A 331 3.84 -15.26 1.25
CA LEU A 331 5.22 -15.14 0.80
C LEU A 331 5.82 -16.50 0.42
N GLN A 332 5.58 -17.55 1.21
CA GLN A 332 6.04 -18.89 0.90
C GLN A 332 5.46 -19.42 -0.40
N ILE A 333 4.18 -19.18 -0.64
CA ILE A 333 3.49 -19.63 -1.85
C ILE A 333 3.98 -18.85 -3.08
N GLU A 334 4.11 -17.52 -2.99
CA GLU A 334 4.65 -16.71 -4.08
C GLU A 334 6.07 -17.14 -4.46
N LYS A 335 6.90 -17.45 -3.50
CA LYS A 335 8.26 -17.95 -3.74
C LYS A 335 8.31 -19.29 -4.45
N GLN A 336 7.40 -20.20 -4.14
CA GLN A 336 7.32 -21.49 -4.85
C GLN A 336 7.05 -21.29 -6.33
N ASN A 337 6.32 -20.24 -6.69
CA ASN A 337 5.92 -19.94 -8.05
C ASN A 337 6.90 -19.01 -8.79
N LEU A 338 8.08 -18.69 -8.21
CA LEU A 338 9.06 -17.85 -8.89
C LEU A 338 9.57 -18.47 -10.19
N MET A 339 9.58 -19.78 -10.30
CA MET A 339 10.14 -20.49 -11.46
C MET A 339 9.14 -20.79 -12.54
N ALA A 340 7.99 -21.35 -12.19
CA ALA A 340 6.88 -21.56 -13.11
C ALA A 340 5.55 -21.47 -12.34
N ARG A 341 4.67 -20.60 -12.78
CA ARG A 341 3.38 -20.33 -12.15
C ARG A 341 2.24 -20.67 -13.11
N ILE A 342 1.18 -21.25 -12.58
CA ILE A 342 -0.06 -21.48 -13.31
C ILE A 342 -1.05 -20.35 -13.09
N ASN A 343 -1.75 -19.97 -14.14
CA ASN A 343 -2.93 -19.15 -14.06
C ASN A 343 -4.11 -19.95 -14.59
N LEU A 344 -4.68 -20.79 -13.74
CA LEU A 344 -5.80 -21.65 -14.13
C LEU A 344 -7.03 -20.88 -14.63
N PRO A 345 -7.45 -19.76 -14.03
CA PRO A 345 -8.55 -18.96 -14.55
C PRO A 345 -8.38 -18.50 -15.99
N MET A 346 -7.12 -18.26 -16.41
CA MET A 346 -6.81 -17.85 -17.77
C MET A 346 -6.35 -19.02 -18.65
N GLY A 347 -6.14 -20.20 -18.07
CA GLY A 347 -5.67 -21.39 -18.79
C GLY A 347 -4.28 -21.18 -19.39
N ARG A 348 -3.29 -20.74 -18.59
CA ARG A 348 -1.91 -20.49 -19.03
C ARG A 348 -0.89 -20.90 -17.97
N VAL A 349 0.33 -21.12 -18.41
CA VAL A 349 1.53 -21.17 -17.56
C VAL A 349 2.39 -19.94 -17.77
N GLU A 350 3.05 -19.52 -16.72
CA GLU A 350 3.96 -18.39 -16.68
C GLU A 350 5.32 -18.85 -16.12
N ILE A 351 6.39 -18.58 -16.85
CA ILE A 351 7.77 -18.84 -16.42
C ILE A 351 8.41 -17.50 -16.07
N ARG A 352 9.02 -17.42 -14.90
CA ARG A 352 9.50 -16.18 -14.28
C ARG A 352 11.02 -16.10 -14.09
N THR A 353 11.77 -17.05 -14.61
CA THR A 353 13.21 -17.18 -14.36
C THR A 353 14.10 -16.37 -15.30
N ASP A 354 13.52 -15.86 -16.39
CA ASP A 354 14.31 -15.26 -17.45
C ASP A 354 14.82 -13.88 -17.06
N GLU A 355 15.98 -13.54 -17.60
CA GLU A 355 16.55 -12.21 -17.51
C GLU A 355 16.38 -11.47 -18.84
N GLY A 356 16.48 -10.15 -18.83
CA GLY A 356 16.37 -9.29 -19.99
C GLY A 356 17.72 -8.94 -20.64
N GLY A 357 17.68 -8.01 -21.58
CA GLY A 357 18.91 -7.47 -22.19
C GLY A 357 19.48 -8.30 -23.35
N HIS A 358 18.74 -9.28 -23.87
CA HIS A 358 19.21 -10.14 -24.96
C HIS A 358 19.00 -9.52 -26.34
N SER A 359 19.60 -10.15 -27.35
CA SER A 359 19.28 -9.91 -28.76
C SER A 359 17.84 -10.38 -29.06
N LEU A 360 17.22 -9.74 -30.06
CA LEU A 360 15.89 -10.13 -30.51
C LEU A 360 15.77 -11.61 -30.84
N ASP A 361 16.80 -12.18 -31.48
CA ASP A 361 16.80 -13.61 -31.90
C ASP A 361 16.89 -14.55 -30.69
N LEU A 362 17.62 -14.17 -29.64
CA LEU A 362 17.75 -15.00 -28.45
C LEU A 362 16.43 -14.98 -27.62
N ASP A 363 15.74 -13.84 -27.54
CA ASP A 363 14.43 -13.75 -26.89
C ASP A 363 13.40 -14.62 -27.65
N ILE A 364 13.37 -14.52 -28.99
CA ILE A 364 12.53 -15.38 -29.84
C ILE A 364 12.85 -16.86 -29.60
N ALA A 365 14.13 -17.23 -29.56
CA ALA A 365 14.54 -18.62 -29.38
C ALA A 365 14.12 -19.18 -28.01
N ASN A 366 14.29 -18.40 -26.95
CA ASN A 366 13.90 -18.81 -25.58
C ASN A 366 12.38 -18.99 -25.44
N LEU A 367 11.56 -18.07 -25.94
CA LEU A 367 10.11 -18.22 -25.90
C LEU A 367 9.64 -19.36 -26.81
N THR A 368 10.25 -19.53 -27.98
CA THR A 368 9.96 -20.65 -28.93
C THR A 368 10.27 -22.00 -28.30
N LEU A 369 11.41 -22.14 -27.60
CA LEU A 369 11.75 -23.38 -26.90
C LEU A 369 10.72 -23.76 -25.86
N LYS A 370 10.29 -22.80 -25.04
CA LYS A 370 9.27 -23.02 -24.00
C LYS A 370 7.90 -23.38 -24.59
N HIS A 371 7.51 -22.71 -25.67
CA HIS A 371 6.28 -23.03 -26.38
C HIS A 371 6.32 -24.46 -26.96
N LEU A 372 7.41 -24.84 -27.56
CA LEU A 372 7.62 -26.21 -28.09
C LEU A 372 7.67 -27.25 -26.97
N LEU A 373 8.25 -26.94 -25.81
CA LEU A 373 8.19 -27.83 -24.64
C LEU A 373 6.75 -28.02 -24.16
N LEU A 374 5.94 -26.94 -24.11
CA LEU A 374 4.53 -27.05 -23.76
C LEU A 374 3.77 -27.99 -24.72
N LEU A 375 4.02 -27.86 -26.02
CA LEU A 375 3.46 -28.74 -27.03
C LEU A 375 3.96 -30.20 -26.90
N ARG A 376 5.26 -30.38 -26.58
CA ARG A 376 5.86 -31.68 -26.37
C ARG A 376 5.25 -32.40 -25.16
N ILE A 377 5.01 -31.65 -24.07
CA ILE A 377 4.35 -32.18 -22.88
C ILE A 377 2.92 -32.62 -23.22
N TYR A 378 2.18 -31.84 -23.99
CA TYR A 378 0.82 -32.19 -24.39
C TYR A 378 0.76 -33.42 -25.33
N SER A 379 1.66 -33.47 -26.29
CA SER A 379 1.67 -34.52 -27.32
C SER A 379 2.11 -35.92 -26.79
N ASP A 380 2.84 -35.96 -25.67
CA ASP A 380 3.35 -37.18 -25.07
C ASP A 380 3.23 -37.17 -23.54
N PRO A 381 2.16 -37.69 -23.00
CA PRO A 381 1.97 -37.79 -21.56
C PRO A 381 3.04 -38.57 -20.81
N THR A 382 3.85 -39.36 -21.52
CA THR A 382 4.94 -40.14 -20.92
C THR A 382 6.20 -39.29 -20.67
N PHE A 383 6.33 -38.19 -21.35
CA PHE A 383 7.44 -37.23 -21.20
C PHE A 383 7.55 -36.70 -19.77
N SER A 384 6.42 -36.65 -19.06
CA SER A 384 6.34 -36.10 -17.70
C SER A 384 6.68 -37.08 -16.57
N ARG A 385 6.82 -38.37 -16.85
CA ARG A 385 6.87 -39.41 -15.80
C ARG A 385 8.13 -39.38 -14.94
N GLY A 386 9.19 -38.69 -15.35
CA GLY A 386 10.45 -38.63 -14.64
C GLY A 386 10.52 -37.58 -13.51
N PHE A 387 9.55 -36.67 -13.42
CA PHE A 387 9.52 -35.60 -12.43
C PHE A 387 8.15 -35.55 -11.76
N ARG A 388 8.07 -35.90 -10.48
CA ARG A 388 6.83 -36.10 -9.73
C ARG A 388 6.46 -34.92 -8.82
N TYR A 389 7.37 -33.95 -8.69
CA TYR A 389 7.25 -32.85 -7.77
C TYR A 389 7.20 -33.29 -6.30
N ASP A 390 7.85 -34.42 -5.99
CA ASP A 390 8.10 -34.82 -4.61
C ASP A 390 9.28 -34.03 -4.01
N ARG A 391 9.56 -34.27 -2.75
CA ARG A 391 10.61 -33.53 -2.02
C ARG A 391 12.01 -33.70 -2.67
N GLU A 392 12.30 -34.89 -3.21
CA GLU A 392 13.58 -35.16 -3.86
C GLU A 392 13.71 -34.39 -5.17
N ASP A 393 12.68 -34.42 -6.00
CA ASP A 393 12.61 -33.71 -7.26
C ASP A 393 12.73 -32.18 -7.07
N ILE A 394 12.02 -31.63 -6.06
CA ILE A 394 12.09 -30.21 -5.72
C ILE A 394 13.49 -29.84 -5.25
N THR A 395 14.10 -30.64 -4.39
CA THR A 395 15.46 -30.38 -3.88
C THR A 395 16.47 -30.38 -5.04
N ARG A 396 16.35 -31.34 -5.95
CA ARG A 396 17.17 -31.41 -7.16
C ARG A 396 16.98 -30.20 -8.06
N ALA A 397 15.74 -29.82 -8.34
CA ALA A 397 15.44 -28.64 -9.16
C ALA A 397 16.05 -27.37 -8.57
N ARG A 398 15.92 -27.16 -7.26
CA ARG A 398 16.49 -25.99 -6.57
C ARG A 398 18.01 -25.96 -6.61
N THR A 399 18.63 -27.08 -6.38
CA THR A 399 20.10 -27.19 -6.49
C THR A 399 20.55 -26.85 -7.90
N ASN A 400 19.87 -27.38 -8.90
CA ASN A 400 20.16 -27.11 -10.31
C ASN A 400 19.96 -25.62 -10.66
N GLU A 401 18.92 -24.96 -10.14
CA GLU A 401 18.66 -23.54 -10.35
C GLU A 401 19.79 -22.68 -9.79
N VAL A 402 20.24 -22.97 -8.56
CA VAL A 402 21.38 -22.27 -7.95
C VAL A 402 22.65 -22.47 -8.74
N LEU A 403 22.96 -23.73 -9.14
CA LEU A 403 24.15 -24.03 -9.97
C LEU A 403 24.09 -23.31 -11.32
N ALA A 404 22.92 -23.28 -11.95
CA ALA A 404 22.71 -22.57 -13.19
C ALA A 404 22.86 -21.05 -13.05
N ALA A 405 22.40 -20.48 -11.95
CA ALA A 405 22.56 -19.06 -11.68
C ALA A 405 24.02 -18.69 -11.37
N GLN A 406 24.75 -19.55 -10.66
CA GLN A 406 26.17 -19.35 -10.37
C GLN A 406 27.06 -19.53 -11.60
N HIS A 407 26.86 -20.59 -12.37
CA HIS A 407 27.81 -21.04 -13.40
C HIS A 407 27.27 -20.94 -14.82
N GLY A 408 25.99 -20.58 -14.99
CA GLY A 408 25.38 -20.45 -16.32
C GLY A 408 25.50 -21.72 -17.17
N LEU A 409 26.01 -21.56 -18.39
CA LEU A 409 26.20 -22.67 -19.32
C LEU A 409 27.34 -23.63 -18.92
N ARG A 410 28.16 -23.26 -17.95
CA ARG A 410 29.25 -24.10 -17.40
C ARG A 410 28.76 -25.00 -16.26
N ALA A 411 27.52 -24.87 -15.83
CA ALA A 411 26.98 -25.64 -14.73
C ALA A 411 26.91 -27.15 -15.05
N GLU A 412 27.35 -27.95 -14.07
CA GLU A 412 27.07 -29.36 -13.99
C GLU A 412 25.91 -29.59 -13.03
N ILE A 413 24.85 -30.20 -13.53
CA ILE A 413 23.57 -30.37 -12.80
C ILE A 413 23.20 -31.86 -12.72
N GLU A 414 22.21 -32.17 -11.90
CA GLU A 414 21.52 -33.47 -12.01
C GLU A 414 20.37 -33.36 -13.00
N ASN A 415 20.36 -34.22 -14.03
CA ASN A 415 19.27 -34.28 -14.99
C ASN A 415 17.93 -34.39 -14.22
N PRO A 416 17.02 -33.43 -14.35
CA PRO A 416 15.81 -33.37 -13.51
C PRO A 416 14.88 -34.57 -13.72
N LEU A 417 14.95 -35.25 -14.87
CA LEU A 417 14.10 -36.38 -15.21
C LEU A 417 14.71 -37.73 -14.83
N THR A 418 16.02 -37.81 -14.67
CA THR A 418 16.72 -39.10 -14.45
C THR A 418 17.61 -39.13 -13.21
N GLY A 419 17.89 -38.00 -12.58
CA GLY A 419 18.78 -37.87 -11.43
C GLY A 419 20.27 -38.08 -11.76
N LYS A 420 20.65 -38.21 -13.04
CA LYS A 420 22.05 -38.46 -13.46
C LYS A 420 22.79 -37.13 -13.70
N PRO A 421 24.09 -37.05 -13.37
CA PRO A 421 24.90 -35.87 -13.70
C PRO A 421 24.86 -35.54 -15.19
N VAL A 422 24.76 -34.27 -15.54
CA VAL A 422 24.75 -33.77 -16.92
C VAL A 422 25.16 -32.29 -16.94
N SER A 423 25.97 -31.90 -17.96
CA SER A 423 26.21 -30.46 -18.15
C SER A 423 25.00 -29.76 -18.73
N ILE A 424 24.81 -28.47 -18.39
CA ILE A 424 23.70 -27.64 -18.94
C ILE A 424 23.71 -27.69 -20.48
N ARG A 425 24.86 -27.57 -21.12
CA ARG A 425 24.96 -27.65 -22.61
C ARG A 425 24.48 -28.98 -23.16
N ALA A 426 24.83 -30.09 -22.50
CA ALA A 426 24.35 -31.40 -22.89
C ALA A 426 22.85 -31.58 -22.66
N PHE A 427 22.33 -30.99 -21.57
CA PHE A 427 20.89 -30.98 -21.29
C PHE A 427 20.12 -30.10 -22.32
N LEU A 428 20.66 -28.94 -22.70
CA LEU A 428 20.11 -28.10 -23.78
C LEU A 428 20.10 -28.88 -25.12
N LYS A 429 21.20 -29.52 -25.46
CA LYS A 429 21.32 -30.32 -26.70
C LYS A 429 20.32 -31.48 -26.74
N TRP A 430 20.09 -32.11 -25.59
CA TRP A 430 19.07 -33.14 -25.45
C TRP A 430 17.66 -32.55 -25.63
N THR A 431 17.35 -31.43 -24.95
CA THR A 431 16.07 -30.74 -25.03
C THR A 431 15.74 -30.32 -26.46
N LEU A 432 16.70 -29.74 -27.18
CA LEU A 432 16.56 -29.36 -28.59
C LEU A 432 16.22 -30.55 -29.46
N ARG A 433 16.85 -31.72 -29.22
CA ARG A 433 16.53 -32.98 -29.97
C ARG A 433 15.11 -33.45 -29.69
N GLU A 434 14.63 -33.33 -28.45
CA GLU A 434 13.26 -33.76 -28.10
C GLU A 434 12.18 -32.88 -28.73
N VAL A 435 12.44 -31.58 -28.92
CA VAL A 435 11.48 -30.66 -29.54
C VAL A 435 11.64 -30.54 -31.04
N ARG A 436 12.76 -30.97 -31.61
CA ARG A 436 13.11 -30.82 -33.04
C ARG A 436 12.02 -31.31 -33.98
N PRO A 437 11.44 -32.54 -33.83
CA PRO A 437 10.44 -33.03 -34.76
C PRO A 437 9.17 -32.16 -34.82
N LEU A 438 8.80 -31.58 -33.70
CA LEU A 438 7.68 -30.61 -33.62
C LEU A 438 8.07 -29.25 -34.20
N ALA A 439 9.27 -28.77 -33.89
CA ALA A 439 9.79 -27.51 -34.41
C ALA A 439 9.88 -27.52 -35.94
N GLU A 440 10.36 -28.62 -36.53
CA GLU A 440 10.41 -28.80 -37.99
C GLU A 440 9.00 -28.86 -38.60
N ALA A 441 8.09 -29.65 -38.00
CA ALA A 441 6.70 -29.76 -38.47
C ALA A 441 5.93 -28.45 -38.40
N LEU A 442 6.25 -27.56 -37.44
CA LEU A 442 5.64 -26.26 -37.25
C LEU A 442 6.42 -25.11 -37.92
N ASN A 443 7.52 -25.41 -38.62
CA ASN A 443 8.42 -24.43 -39.25
C ASN A 443 9.02 -23.41 -38.26
N LEU A 444 9.32 -23.86 -37.03
CA LEU A 444 9.88 -23.05 -35.93
C LEU A 444 11.34 -23.39 -35.62
N TRP A 445 11.93 -24.37 -36.32
CA TRP A 445 13.30 -24.81 -36.03
C TRP A 445 14.34 -23.70 -36.19
N ASN A 446 14.19 -22.84 -37.21
CA ASN A 446 15.13 -21.75 -37.44
C ASN A 446 15.09 -20.69 -36.33
N ASP A 447 13.99 -20.56 -35.64
CA ASP A 447 13.88 -19.63 -34.50
C ASP A 447 14.74 -20.09 -33.31
N LEU A 448 15.11 -21.36 -33.24
CA LEU A 448 15.97 -21.96 -32.23
C LEU A 448 17.47 -21.84 -32.52
N ASN A 449 17.89 -21.30 -33.66
CA ASN A 449 19.31 -21.22 -34.03
C ASN A 449 20.22 -20.65 -32.94
N PRO A 450 19.88 -19.55 -32.22
CA PRO A 450 20.74 -19.05 -31.14
C PRO A 450 20.97 -20.07 -30.02
N LEU A 451 19.97 -20.88 -29.68
CA LEU A 451 20.09 -21.93 -28.67
C LEU A 451 20.86 -23.16 -29.20
N VAL A 452 20.75 -23.45 -30.47
CA VAL A 452 21.58 -24.48 -31.14
C VAL A 452 23.05 -24.07 -31.06
N GLU A 453 23.40 -22.84 -31.42
CA GLU A 453 24.77 -22.29 -31.32
C GLU A 453 25.30 -22.33 -29.88
N ILE A 454 24.46 -21.92 -28.91
CA ILE A 454 24.78 -22.01 -27.48
C ILE A 454 25.04 -23.47 -27.09
N SER A 455 24.25 -24.44 -27.56
CA SER A 455 24.48 -25.86 -27.26
C SER A 455 25.78 -26.39 -27.82
N GLU A 456 26.30 -25.76 -28.89
CA GLU A 456 27.52 -26.13 -29.62
C GLU A 456 28.78 -25.39 -29.11
N GLY A 457 28.63 -24.44 -28.19
CA GLY A 457 29.78 -23.80 -27.56
C GLY A 457 29.73 -22.26 -27.56
N GLU A 458 28.72 -21.63 -28.23
CA GLU A 458 28.56 -20.18 -28.18
C GLU A 458 28.24 -19.71 -26.75
N ARG A 459 28.55 -18.47 -26.45
CA ARG A 459 28.37 -17.83 -25.12
C ARG A 459 26.97 -17.27 -24.98
N ASN A 460 26.42 -17.31 -23.77
CA ASN A 460 25.23 -16.55 -23.42
C ASN A 460 25.57 -15.05 -23.21
N THR A 461 24.56 -14.24 -22.89
CA THR A 461 24.72 -12.80 -22.69
C THR A 461 25.66 -12.48 -21.52
N ALA A 462 25.53 -13.19 -20.37
CA ALA A 462 26.40 -12.98 -19.22
C ALA A 462 27.87 -13.31 -19.51
N GLU A 463 28.13 -14.43 -20.19
CA GLU A 463 29.50 -14.84 -20.56
C GLU A 463 30.13 -13.84 -21.56
N LYS A 464 29.35 -13.31 -22.52
CA LYS A 464 29.81 -12.27 -23.47
C LYS A 464 30.16 -10.99 -22.73
N LEU A 465 29.25 -10.52 -21.84
CA LEU A 465 29.46 -9.32 -21.06
C LEU A 465 30.66 -9.46 -20.11
N ARG A 466 30.77 -10.59 -19.41
CA ARG A 466 31.93 -10.85 -18.54
C ARG A 466 33.25 -10.84 -19.32
N ALA A 467 33.33 -11.55 -20.44
CA ALA A 467 34.55 -11.59 -21.23
C ALA A 467 34.97 -10.19 -21.73
N ARG A 468 34.03 -9.35 -22.13
CA ARG A 468 34.27 -7.96 -22.49
C ARG A 468 34.83 -7.17 -21.31
N LEU A 469 34.11 -7.17 -20.19
CA LEU A 469 34.52 -6.42 -19.01
C LEU A 469 35.88 -6.85 -18.47
N GLN A 470 36.19 -8.15 -18.47
CA GLN A 470 37.51 -8.65 -18.08
C GLN A 470 38.64 -8.14 -19.02
N MET A 471 38.37 -7.99 -20.31
CA MET A 471 39.32 -7.38 -21.23
C MET A 471 39.56 -5.90 -20.97
N GLU A 472 38.52 -5.15 -20.60
CA GLU A 472 38.57 -3.70 -20.32
C GLU A 472 39.16 -3.40 -18.93
N LEU A 473 38.85 -4.19 -17.93
CA LEU A 473 39.18 -3.97 -16.52
C LEU A 473 40.50 -4.63 -16.10
N GLY A 474 40.99 -5.64 -16.86
CA GLY A 474 42.18 -6.43 -16.51
C GLY A 474 41.95 -7.22 -15.22
N GLU A 475 42.79 -7.01 -14.21
CA GLU A 475 42.68 -7.68 -12.90
C GLU A 475 41.71 -6.96 -11.95
N ASN A 476 41.20 -5.79 -12.33
CA ASN A 476 40.24 -5.04 -11.54
C ASN A 476 38.84 -5.59 -11.81
N ASP A 477 38.02 -5.75 -10.79
CA ASP A 477 36.63 -6.18 -10.93
C ASP A 477 35.60 -5.03 -10.70
N GLU A 478 36.06 -3.83 -10.31
CA GLU A 478 35.20 -2.66 -10.18
C GLU A 478 34.89 -2.06 -11.54
N VAL A 479 33.62 -2.02 -11.91
CA VAL A 479 33.15 -1.51 -13.18
C VAL A 479 32.92 -0.01 -13.10
N PRO A 480 33.68 0.83 -13.84
CA PRO A 480 33.52 2.28 -13.82
C PRO A 480 32.15 2.70 -14.36
N LEU A 481 31.63 3.82 -13.83
CA LEU A 481 30.38 4.43 -14.28
C LEU A 481 30.36 4.72 -15.78
N SER A 482 31.50 5.11 -16.36
CA SER A 482 31.65 5.35 -17.80
C SER A 482 31.36 4.08 -18.61
N VAL A 483 31.88 2.94 -18.17
CA VAL A 483 31.68 1.66 -18.83
C VAL A 483 30.21 1.21 -18.71
N LEU A 484 29.59 1.40 -17.55
CA LEU A 484 28.16 1.10 -17.37
C LEU A 484 27.30 1.97 -18.30
N ARG A 485 27.61 3.25 -18.44
CA ARG A 485 26.91 4.15 -19.38
C ARG A 485 27.08 3.70 -20.85
N GLU A 486 28.25 3.18 -21.23
CA GLU A 486 28.46 2.61 -22.54
C GLU A 486 27.56 1.41 -22.81
N LEU A 487 27.37 0.52 -21.82
CA LEU A 487 26.45 -0.64 -21.93
C LEU A 487 25.01 -0.18 -22.19
N PHE A 488 24.54 0.90 -21.55
CA PHE A 488 23.21 1.44 -21.80
C PHE A 488 23.09 2.00 -23.24
N TYR A 489 24.09 2.73 -23.72
CA TYR A 489 24.07 3.24 -25.09
C TYR A 489 24.08 2.14 -26.15
N GLU A 490 24.83 1.09 -25.89
CA GLU A 490 24.84 -0.09 -26.76
C GLU A 490 23.48 -0.79 -26.77
N ARG A 491 22.84 -0.91 -25.60
CA ARG A 491 21.49 -1.46 -25.54
C ARG A 491 20.49 -0.60 -26.33
N GLU A 492 20.53 0.71 -26.17
CA GLU A 492 19.70 1.63 -26.96
C GLU A 492 19.92 1.46 -28.46
N ALA A 493 21.18 1.37 -28.89
CA ALA A 493 21.53 1.14 -30.31
C ALA A 493 21.04 -0.23 -30.82
N GLN A 494 21.19 -1.27 -30.02
CA GLN A 494 20.69 -2.62 -30.32
C GLN A 494 19.17 -2.62 -30.52
N VAL A 495 18.42 -2.04 -29.57
CA VAL A 495 16.96 -1.95 -29.63
C VAL A 495 16.51 -1.16 -30.87
N LYS A 496 17.21 -0.08 -31.23
CA LYS A 496 16.93 0.67 -32.45
C LYS A 496 17.10 -0.19 -33.72
N ALA A 497 18.20 -0.93 -33.80
CA ALA A 497 18.44 -1.85 -34.94
C ALA A 497 17.38 -2.97 -34.99
N ASP A 498 16.97 -3.50 -33.84
CA ASP A 498 15.90 -4.50 -33.74
C ASP A 498 14.55 -3.93 -34.25
N VAL A 499 14.20 -2.69 -33.91
CA VAL A 499 12.98 -2.01 -34.39
C VAL A 499 13.01 -1.82 -35.92
N GLU A 500 14.16 -1.43 -36.48
CA GLU A 500 14.34 -1.31 -37.94
C GLU A 500 14.17 -2.66 -38.64
N ARG A 501 14.66 -3.72 -38.02
CA ARG A 501 14.48 -5.11 -38.50
C ARG A 501 13.01 -5.53 -38.43
N ILE A 502 12.33 -5.31 -37.34
CA ILE A 502 10.89 -5.57 -37.19
C ILE A 502 10.08 -4.84 -38.26
N ALA A 503 10.42 -3.57 -38.57
CA ALA A 503 9.76 -2.80 -39.60
C ALA A 503 9.93 -3.37 -41.02
N SER A 504 10.99 -4.13 -41.29
CA SER A 504 11.30 -4.75 -42.57
C SER A 504 10.87 -6.20 -42.70
N ASP A 505 10.51 -6.86 -41.58
CA ASP A 505 10.13 -8.26 -41.56
C ASP A 505 8.67 -8.46 -41.97
N HIS A 506 8.46 -8.91 -43.19
CA HIS A 506 7.14 -9.07 -43.79
C HIS A 506 6.61 -10.51 -43.87
N GLY A 507 7.40 -11.51 -43.45
CA GLY A 507 7.09 -12.91 -43.77
C GLY A 507 7.07 -13.89 -42.61
N SER A 508 7.57 -13.51 -41.44
CA SER A 508 7.88 -14.49 -40.39
C SER A 508 6.87 -14.58 -39.25
N LEU A 509 5.75 -13.85 -39.34
CA LEU A 509 4.78 -13.76 -38.23
C LEU A 509 3.72 -14.89 -38.22
N GLY A 510 3.73 -15.80 -39.20
CA GLY A 510 2.80 -16.93 -39.21
C GLY A 510 1.34 -16.55 -38.96
N ALA A 511 0.74 -17.09 -37.91
CA ALA A 511 -0.64 -16.81 -37.53
C ALA A 511 -0.91 -15.33 -37.15
N ASP A 512 0.13 -14.53 -36.86
CA ASP A 512 0.05 -13.10 -36.57
C ASP A 512 0.30 -12.22 -37.80
N ALA A 513 0.37 -12.78 -39.01
CA ALA A 513 0.64 -12.05 -40.23
C ALA A 513 -0.31 -10.85 -40.49
N SER A 514 -1.55 -10.92 -40.00
CA SER A 514 -2.50 -9.82 -40.09
C SER A 514 -2.08 -8.56 -39.32
N LYS A 515 -1.16 -8.69 -38.38
CA LYS A 515 -0.64 -7.61 -37.52
C LYS A 515 0.60 -6.91 -38.11
N ILE A 516 1.14 -7.38 -39.23
CA ILE A 516 2.36 -6.82 -39.87
C ILE A 516 2.26 -5.31 -40.10
N GLY A 517 1.13 -4.83 -40.62
CA GLY A 517 0.92 -3.40 -40.85
C GLY A 517 0.99 -2.56 -39.58
N GLU A 518 0.49 -3.08 -38.49
CA GLU A 518 0.55 -2.43 -37.17
C GLU A 518 2.00 -2.38 -36.65
N PHE A 519 2.75 -3.47 -36.73
CA PHE A 519 4.16 -3.48 -36.35
C PHE A 519 4.98 -2.49 -37.16
N ILE A 520 4.81 -2.46 -38.50
CA ILE A 520 5.49 -1.50 -39.37
C ILE A 520 5.16 -0.06 -38.96
N GLN A 521 3.89 0.26 -38.70
CA GLN A 521 3.48 1.60 -38.33
C GLN A 521 4.07 2.00 -36.97
N ARG A 522 3.97 1.15 -35.96
CA ARG A 522 4.53 1.41 -34.62
C ARG A 522 6.06 1.54 -34.70
N SER A 523 6.75 0.68 -35.44
CA SER A 523 8.19 0.79 -35.65
C SER A 523 8.59 2.14 -36.22
N ARG A 524 7.89 2.59 -37.25
CA ARG A 524 8.14 3.91 -37.87
C ARG A 524 7.89 5.06 -36.90
N ASP A 525 6.82 4.98 -36.09
CA ASP A 525 6.50 6.01 -35.12
C ASP A 525 7.53 6.05 -34.01
N VAL A 526 8.00 4.91 -33.54
CA VAL A 526 9.07 4.81 -32.54
C VAL A 526 10.39 5.35 -33.08
N VAL A 527 10.83 4.94 -34.26
CA VAL A 527 12.09 5.41 -34.88
C VAL A 527 12.10 6.93 -35.09
N ARG A 528 10.99 7.49 -35.55
CA ARG A 528 10.86 8.96 -35.74
C ARG A 528 11.02 9.75 -34.43
N GLN A 529 10.72 9.16 -33.28
CA GLN A 529 10.77 9.81 -31.99
C GLN A 529 12.12 9.65 -31.29
N ILE A 530 12.98 8.73 -31.74
CA ILE A 530 14.33 8.60 -31.17
C ILE A 530 15.14 9.85 -31.54
N PRO A 531 15.62 10.62 -30.56
CA PRO A 531 16.42 11.80 -30.83
C PRO A 531 17.70 11.47 -31.58
N THR A 532 17.98 12.16 -32.68
CA THR A 532 19.22 12.00 -33.45
C THR A 532 20.34 12.92 -33.00
N ALA A 533 20.05 13.88 -32.14
CA ALA A 533 21.02 14.83 -31.60
C ALA A 533 21.29 14.56 -30.13
N PRO A 534 22.51 14.79 -29.62
CA PRO A 534 22.80 14.64 -28.21
C PRO A 534 21.91 15.61 -27.40
N ILE A 535 21.30 15.07 -26.36
CA ILE A 535 20.48 15.85 -25.42
C ILE A 535 21.40 16.88 -24.75
N ARG A 536 21.06 18.17 -24.85
CA ARG A 536 21.75 19.20 -24.10
C ARG A 536 21.23 19.22 -22.68
N PHE A 537 22.08 18.81 -21.73
CA PHE A 537 21.75 18.80 -20.32
C PHE A 537 21.56 20.21 -19.79
N ARG A 538 20.54 20.41 -18.98
CA ARG A 538 20.38 21.57 -18.10
C ARG A 538 20.69 21.11 -16.67
N PRO A 539 21.19 22.00 -15.81
CA PRO A 539 21.36 21.64 -14.39
C PRO A 539 20.04 21.13 -13.80
N ARG A 540 20.12 20.07 -13.02
CA ARG A 540 18.98 19.47 -12.34
C ARG A 540 18.26 20.49 -11.48
N THR A 541 17.05 20.85 -11.85
CA THR A 541 16.16 21.68 -11.05
C THR A 541 14.92 20.87 -10.69
N GLN A 542 14.97 20.16 -9.59
CA GLN A 542 13.79 19.73 -8.82
C GLN A 542 12.82 18.67 -9.41
N ALA A 543 13.24 17.66 -10.09
CA ALA A 543 12.22 16.76 -10.65
C ALA A 543 12.00 15.44 -9.91
N VAL A 544 13.01 14.92 -9.23
CA VAL A 544 12.92 13.65 -8.51
C VAL A 544 13.18 13.90 -7.03
N ILE A 545 12.19 13.59 -6.20
CA ILE A 545 12.25 13.77 -4.75
C ILE A 545 12.17 12.39 -4.10
N GLU A 546 13.15 12.11 -3.29
CA GLU A 546 13.17 10.92 -2.45
C GLU A 546 12.05 11.00 -1.42
N MET A 547 11.18 9.98 -1.36
CA MET A 547 10.19 9.87 -0.30
C MET A 547 10.88 9.29 0.95
N SER A 548 11.47 10.16 1.74
CA SER A 548 11.86 9.79 3.10
C SER A 548 10.92 10.47 4.09
N TYR A 549 10.38 9.71 5.04
CA TYR A 549 9.72 10.28 6.21
C TYR A 549 10.82 10.54 7.25
N PRO A 550 11.22 11.79 7.49
CA PRO A 550 12.23 12.07 8.49
C PRO A 550 11.72 11.66 9.87
N ASP A 551 12.55 10.98 10.65
CA ASP A 551 12.26 10.80 12.07
C ASP A 551 12.36 12.14 12.79
N LYS A 552 11.24 12.62 13.29
CA LYS A 552 11.11 13.90 13.97
C LYS A 552 10.79 13.76 15.46
N THR A 553 10.82 12.56 15.98
CA THR A 553 10.46 12.25 17.36
C THR A 553 11.24 13.10 18.36
N SER A 554 12.55 13.24 18.18
CA SER A 554 13.40 14.06 19.07
C SER A 554 13.01 15.53 19.06
N GLU A 555 12.82 16.11 17.87
CA GLU A 555 12.44 17.54 17.72
C GLU A 555 11.05 17.80 18.31
N ILE A 556 10.11 16.85 18.09
CA ILE A 556 8.75 16.94 18.65
C ILE A 556 8.79 16.85 20.17
N LEU A 557 9.57 15.92 20.74
CA LEU A 557 9.72 15.78 22.19
C LEU A 557 10.33 17.03 22.86
N ASP A 558 11.32 17.62 22.21
CA ASP A 558 11.94 18.85 22.73
C ASP A 558 10.94 20.01 22.77
N LEU A 559 10.13 20.16 21.74
CA LEU A 559 9.08 21.19 21.69
C LEU A 559 7.95 20.87 22.66
N ALA A 560 7.50 19.60 22.75
CA ALA A 560 6.49 19.17 23.71
C ALA A 560 6.91 19.45 25.15
N GLN A 561 8.16 19.16 25.52
CA GLN A 561 8.69 19.47 26.84
C GLN A 561 8.72 20.99 27.12
N GLN A 562 9.02 21.82 26.11
CA GLN A 562 8.95 23.28 26.27
C GLN A 562 7.52 23.73 26.56
N LEU A 563 6.52 23.20 25.84
CA LEU A 563 5.11 23.52 26.06
C LEU A 563 4.61 23.00 27.43
N ILE A 564 5.02 21.80 27.86
CA ILE A 564 4.63 21.22 29.16
C ILE A 564 5.17 22.07 30.32
N ARG A 565 6.37 22.64 30.20
CA ARG A 565 6.95 23.54 31.25
C ARG A 565 6.18 24.83 31.45
N ILE A 566 5.27 25.17 30.54
CA ILE A 566 4.37 26.32 30.64
C ILE A 566 3.07 25.86 31.30
N PRO A 567 2.75 26.28 32.56
CA PRO A 567 1.56 25.83 33.23
C PRO A 567 0.32 26.61 32.77
N SER A 568 -0.11 26.39 31.55
CA SER A 568 -1.21 27.10 30.88
C SER A 568 -2.60 26.63 31.37
N VAL A 569 -2.90 26.81 32.63
CA VAL A 569 -4.14 26.38 33.31
C VAL A 569 -5.26 27.36 33.01
N THR A 570 -6.41 26.87 32.54
CA THR A 570 -7.60 27.69 32.26
C THR A 570 -8.75 27.46 33.25
N ALA A 571 -8.75 26.36 33.99
CA ALA A 571 -9.83 26.05 34.94
C ALA A 571 -9.78 26.90 36.22
N SER A 572 -10.92 27.54 36.57
CA SER A 572 -11.12 28.19 37.87
C SER A 572 -11.07 27.15 39.02
N PRO A 573 -10.50 27.45 40.21
CA PRO A 573 -10.12 28.79 40.66
C PRO A 573 -8.67 29.20 40.38
N ASN A 574 -7.83 28.32 39.82
CA ASN A 574 -6.39 28.57 39.72
C ASN A 574 -5.97 28.93 38.29
N GLU A 575 -6.79 29.61 37.54
CA GLU A 575 -6.53 30.08 36.18
C GLU A 575 -5.24 30.90 36.11
N ARG A 576 -4.36 30.57 35.12
CA ARG A 576 -3.03 31.19 34.91
C ARG A 576 -2.96 31.85 33.53
N LEU A 577 -3.71 32.93 33.34
CA LEU A 577 -3.88 33.59 32.03
C LEU A 577 -2.54 34.01 31.41
N GLU A 578 -1.59 34.54 32.18
CA GLU A 578 -0.25 34.91 31.67
C GLU A 578 0.48 33.71 31.06
N GLU A 579 0.33 32.54 31.68
CA GLU A 579 0.94 31.32 31.19
C GLU A 579 0.26 30.78 29.92
N VAL A 580 -1.07 30.96 29.82
CA VAL A 580 -1.81 30.61 28.61
C VAL A 580 -1.36 31.51 27.45
N HIS A 581 -1.20 32.82 27.68
CA HIS A 581 -0.65 33.74 26.69
C HIS A 581 0.79 33.44 26.36
N ARG A 582 1.61 33.03 27.32
CA ARG A 582 3.02 32.61 27.05
C ARG A 582 3.09 31.39 26.17
N ALA A 583 2.22 30.40 26.38
CA ALA A 583 2.14 29.23 25.53
C ALA A 583 1.70 29.59 24.11
N GLY A 584 0.66 30.43 23.97
CA GLY A 584 0.21 30.95 22.68
C GLY A 584 1.30 31.71 21.92
N SER A 585 2.05 32.57 22.61
CA SER A 585 3.16 33.34 22.03
C SER A 585 4.30 32.43 21.55
N LEU A 586 4.66 31.42 22.33
CA LEU A 586 5.66 30.43 21.90
C LEU A 586 5.25 29.72 20.60
N ILE A 587 3.99 29.34 20.48
CA ILE A 587 3.44 28.69 19.30
C ILE A 587 3.42 29.66 18.10
N ASP A 588 2.96 30.91 18.29
CA ASP A 588 2.92 31.94 17.24
C ASP A 588 4.31 32.22 16.71
N ASP A 589 5.29 32.44 17.61
CA ASP A 589 6.69 32.66 17.25
C ASP A 589 7.28 31.49 16.49
N TYR A 590 7.00 30.26 16.91
CA TYR A 590 7.51 29.06 16.21
C TYR A 590 7.00 28.99 14.77
N LEU A 591 5.70 29.19 14.56
CA LEU A 591 5.06 29.10 13.24
C LEU A 591 5.51 30.26 12.32
N ARG A 592 5.58 31.51 12.84
CA ARG A 592 6.07 32.67 12.07
C ARG A 592 7.53 32.54 11.69
N ASN A 593 8.37 32.09 12.62
CA ASN A 593 9.80 31.87 12.35
C ASN A 593 10.02 30.76 11.34
N ALA A 594 9.10 29.79 11.25
CA ALA A 594 9.08 28.78 10.20
C ALA A 594 8.67 29.34 8.82
N GLY A 595 8.00 30.50 8.76
CA GLY A 595 7.53 31.14 7.53
C GLY A 595 6.08 30.88 7.15
N LEU A 596 5.26 30.44 8.09
CA LEU A 596 3.83 30.20 7.90
C LEU A 596 3.04 31.50 8.03
N ASP A 597 1.86 31.56 7.39
CA ASP A 597 0.91 32.64 7.55
C ASP A 597 0.09 32.39 8.83
N VAL A 598 0.27 33.25 9.83
CA VAL A 598 -0.34 33.05 11.15
C VAL A 598 -1.24 34.23 11.52
N LYS A 599 -2.47 33.95 11.91
CA LYS A 599 -3.40 34.86 12.51
C LYS A 599 -3.50 34.55 14.01
N PHE A 600 -2.96 35.43 14.83
CA PHE A 600 -3.09 35.39 16.30
C PHE A 600 -4.33 36.14 16.72
N LEU A 601 -5.24 35.48 17.40
CA LEU A 601 -6.45 36.07 17.99
C LEU A 601 -6.16 36.34 19.46
N ASP A 602 -5.86 37.61 19.74
CA ASP A 602 -5.59 38.07 21.09
C ASP A 602 -6.91 38.36 21.83
N GLY A 603 -7.11 37.74 22.98
CA GLY A 603 -8.30 37.85 23.79
C GLY A 603 -8.03 37.37 25.20
N LYS A 604 -9.08 37.15 26.00
CA LYS A 604 -8.88 36.55 27.33
C LYS A 604 -8.05 35.29 27.24
N TYR A 605 -8.38 34.43 26.29
CA TYR A 605 -7.60 33.25 25.95
C TYR A 605 -7.13 33.39 24.48
N PRO A 606 -5.85 33.28 24.21
CA PRO A 606 -5.35 33.42 22.85
C PRO A 606 -5.70 32.19 21.99
N ALA A 607 -5.88 32.44 20.71
CA ALA A 607 -6.04 31.38 19.72
C ALA A 607 -5.20 31.65 18.47
N ILE A 608 -4.82 30.60 17.77
CA ILE A 608 -3.91 30.65 16.65
C ILE A 608 -4.54 29.94 15.47
N TYR A 609 -4.53 30.60 14.32
CA TYR A 609 -4.88 29.98 13.05
C TYR A 609 -3.71 30.12 12.08
N ALA A 610 -3.23 29.00 11.55
CA ALA A 610 -2.07 28.96 10.68
C ALA A 610 -2.37 28.26 9.34
N THR A 611 -1.85 28.84 8.27
CA THR A 611 -1.94 28.30 6.90
C THR A 611 -0.59 28.35 6.21
N PHE A 612 -0.46 27.58 5.14
CA PHE A 612 0.69 27.68 4.24
C PHE A 612 0.58 28.94 3.38
N PRO A 613 1.72 29.58 3.01
CA PRO A 613 1.72 30.83 2.27
C PRO A 613 1.00 30.69 0.92
N SER A 614 -0.02 31.55 0.69
CA SER A 614 -0.76 31.59 -0.57
C SER A 614 -0.07 32.45 -1.60
N THR A 615 -0.09 32.01 -2.86
CA THR A 615 0.39 32.82 -4.01
C THR A 615 -0.66 33.80 -4.53
N ASN A 616 -1.91 33.71 -4.11
CA ASN A 616 -2.99 34.62 -4.51
C ASN A 616 -3.27 35.68 -3.46
N LEU A 617 -2.73 36.88 -3.68
CA LEU A 617 -2.92 38.07 -2.86
C LEU A 617 -4.40 38.58 -2.78
N GLN A 618 -5.37 37.91 -3.40
CA GLN A 618 -6.77 38.38 -3.49
C GLN A 618 -7.81 37.48 -2.83
N SER A 619 -7.43 36.36 -2.22
CA SER A 619 -8.39 35.57 -1.42
C SER A 619 -8.23 35.90 0.07
N PRO A 620 -9.31 36.32 0.75
CA PRO A 620 -9.30 36.35 2.21
C PRO A 620 -9.09 34.93 2.73
N VAL A 621 -8.52 34.78 3.91
CA VAL A 621 -8.20 33.56 4.68
C VAL A 621 -8.90 32.32 4.07
N SER A 622 -8.17 31.55 3.29
CA SER A 622 -8.77 30.46 2.52
C SER A 622 -9.32 29.41 3.47
N ASN A 623 -10.60 29.11 3.31
CA ASN A 623 -11.28 28.05 4.03
C ASN A 623 -10.70 26.70 3.57
N SER A 624 -9.69 26.20 4.27
CA SER A 624 -9.05 24.93 3.90
C SER A 624 -10.04 23.77 4.13
N PRO A 625 -10.17 22.84 3.17
CA PRO A 625 -11.07 21.70 3.32
C PRO A 625 -10.77 20.83 4.54
N ILE A 626 -9.51 20.72 4.97
CA ILE A 626 -9.12 19.99 6.19
C ILE A 626 -8.62 21.00 7.22
N LEU A 627 -9.17 20.92 8.42
CA LEU A 627 -8.77 21.72 9.57
C LEU A 627 -8.27 20.80 10.68
N LEU A 628 -6.98 20.84 10.95
CA LEU A 628 -6.38 20.23 12.15
C LEU A 628 -6.65 21.12 13.35
N THR A 629 -7.07 20.54 14.46
CA THR A 629 -7.35 21.32 15.67
C THR A 629 -6.75 20.70 16.91
N GLY A 630 -6.48 21.56 17.88
CA GLY A 630 -5.98 21.17 19.18
C GLY A 630 -6.04 22.32 20.18
N HIS A 631 -5.65 22.03 21.40
CA HIS A 631 -5.55 23.01 22.47
C HIS A 631 -4.20 22.97 23.18
N PHE A 632 -3.80 24.06 23.78
CA PHE A 632 -2.55 24.19 24.52
C PHE A 632 -2.72 24.60 25.97
N ASP A 633 -3.98 24.76 26.41
CA ASP A 633 -4.32 24.85 27.83
C ASP A 633 -4.39 23.48 28.49
N VAL A 634 -4.45 23.45 29.79
CA VAL A 634 -4.48 22.23 30.61
C VAL A 634 -5.32 22.41 31.83
N VAL A 635 -5.85 21.31 32.39
CA VAL A 635 -6.56 21.33 33.67
C VAL A 635 -5.62 21.62 34.85
N GLU A 636 -6.22 21.98 35.98
CA GLU A 636 -5.53 22.14 37.26
C GLU A 636 -4.65 20.91 37.58
N PRO A 637 -3.38 21.12 37.94
CA PRO A 637 -2.51 20.05 38.41
C PRO A 637 -2.82 19.62 39.86
N ASP A 638 -2.15 18.56 40.29
CA ASP A 638 -2.07 18.28 41.73
C ASP A 638 -1.32 19.43 42.48
N PRO A 639 -1.51 19.56 43.81
CA PRO A 639 -1.01 20.71 44.55
C PRO A 639 0.50 20.97 44.51
N ASP A 640 1.32 20.00 44.11
CA ASP A 640 2.78 20.11 44.08
C ASP A 640 3.36 20.69 42.80
N ASP A 641 2.57 20.95 41.77
CA ASP A 641 2.99 21.44 40.43
C ASP A 641 4.09 20.60 39.73
N SER A 642 4.44 19.45 40.28
CA SER A 642 5.54 18.60 39.74
C SER A 642 5.27 18.16 38.32
N GLN A 643 4.03 18.16 37.90
CA GLN A 643 3.53 17.79 36.59
C GLN A 643 3.98 18.76 35.48
N PHE A 644 4.43 19.96 35.79
CA PHE A 644 5.03 20.89 34.83
C PHE A 644 6.54 20.73 34.68
N THR A 645 7.10 19.70 35.29
CA THR A 645 8.51 19.30 35.10
C THR A 645 8.51 18.02 34.28
N PRO A 646 8.50 18.14 32.91
CA PRO A 646 8.42 16.98 32.05
C PRO A 646 9.65 16.08 32.22
N ARG A 647 9.44 14.77 32.16
CA ARG A 647 10.49 13.76 32.21
C ARG A 647 10.22 12.66 31.23
N ILE A 648 11.27 12.12 30.63
CA ILE A 648 11.20 10.92 29.82
C ILE A 648 11.63 9.73 30.70
N ASP A 649 10.82 8.70 30.74
CA ASP A 649 11.08 7.46 31.46
C ASP A 649 10.61 6.28 30.66
N GLY A 650 11.57 5.51 30.13
CA GLY A 650 11.32 4.47 29.14
C GLY A 650 10.65 5.06 27.88
N ASP A 651 9.58 4.44 27.44
CA ASP A 651 8.82 4.84 26.27
C ASP A 651 7.80 5.96 26.53
N TYR A 652 7.87 6.66 27.67
CA TYR A 652 6.87 7.64 28.03
C TYR A 652 7.44 9.02 28.36
N LEU A 653 6.79 10.05 27.84
CA LEU A 653 6.93 11.44 28.26
C LEU A 653 5.87 11.75 29.31
N TRP A 654 6.30 12.05 30.54
CA TRP A 654 5.45 12.36 31.68
C TRP A 654 5.32 13.85 31.87
N GLY A 655 4.12 14.29 32.22
CA GLY A 655 3.82 15.69 32.53
C GLY A 655 2.37 16.08 32.26
N ARG A 656 1.89 17.16 32.88
CA ARG A 656 0.55 17.71 32.62
C ARG A 656 0.49 18.28 31.19
N GLY A 657 -0.48 17.81 30.40
CA GLY A 657 -0.59 18.12 28.99
C GLY A 657 0.25 17.20 28.08
N ALA A 658 0.97 16.21 28.62
CA ALA A 658 1.73 15.28 27.80
C ALA A 658 0.82 14.44 26.91
N ALA A 659 -0.27 13.88 27.47
CA ALA A 659 -1.27 13.10 26.72
C ALA A 659 -2.42 13.95 26.19
N ASP A 660 -2.70 15.09 26.84
CA ASP A 660 -3.86 15.97 26.59
C ASP A 660 -3.44 17.45 26.60
N MET A 661 -3.06 18.03 25.46
CA MET A 661 -2.63 17.36 24.23
C MET A 661 -1.36 18.05 23.62
N LYS A 662 -0.50 18.63 24.47
CA LYS A 662 0.67 19.43 24.04
C LYS A 662 1.66 18.66 23.18
N THR A 663 1.75 17.32 23.29
CA THR A 663 2.61 16.50 22.40
C THR A 663 2.05 16.44 20.98
N VAL A 664 0.73 16.35 20.82
CA VAL A 664 0.09 16.43 19.50
C VAL A 664 0.25 17.83 18.93
N VAL A 665 0.10 18.87 19.74
CA VAL A 665 0.37 20.27 19.31
C VAL A 665 1.80 20.38 18.79
N ALA A 666 2.79 19.92 19.53
CA ALA A 666 4.18 19.93 19.08
C ALA A 666 4.37 19.19 17.75
N THR A 667 3.69 18.06 17.58
CA THR A 667 3.71 17.28 16.32
C THR A 667 3.15 18.12 15.17
N TYR A 668 2.03 18.81 15.35
CA TYR A 668 1.46 19.69 14.32
C TYR A 668 2.41 20.82 13.92
N LEU A 669 3.06 21.45 14.89
CA LEU A 669 3.99 22.56 14.65
C LEU A 669 5.21 22.10 13.82
N VAL A 670 5.83 21.00 14.21
CA VAL A 670 6.97 20.43 13.47
C VAL A 670 6.56 19.99 12.08
N TRP A 671 5.39 19.33 11.97
CA TRP A 671 4.84 18.89 10.69
C TRP A 671 4.58 20.06 9.74
N MET A 672 3.93 21.15 10.18
CA MET A 672 3.69 22.32 9.33
C MET A 672 5.00 22.95 8.83
N LYS A 673 5.98 23.07 9.70
CA LYS A 673 7.32 23.58 9.34
C LYS A 673 7.96 22.70 8.27
N ASP A 674 7.90 21.39 8.39
CA ASP A 674 8.56 20.46 7.47
C ASP A 674 7.83 20.37 6.14
N ILE A 675 6.50 20.42 6.12
CA ILE A 675 5.72 20.52 4.88
C ILE A 675 6.03 21.82 4.14
N LEU A 676 6.19 22.94 4.85
CA LEU A 676 6.57 24.21 4.22
C LEU A 676 7.96 24.10 3.54
N LYS A 677 8.90 23.42 4.17
CA LYS A 677 10.27 23.19 3.64
C LYS A 677 10.28 22.23 2.45
N SER A 678 9.30 21.34 2.34
CA SER A 678 9.20 20.40 1.21
C SER A 678 8.88 21.08 -0.14
N GLY A 679 8.43 22.32 -0.11
CA GLY A 679 8.17 23.14 -1.30
C GLY A 679 6.72 23.07 -1.81
N LYS A 680 6.44 23.89 -2.83
CA LYS A 680 5.09 23.96 -3.47
C LYS A 680 4.83 22.79 -4.42
N PRO A 681 3.55 22.41 -4.64
CA PRO A 681 2.35 23.01 -4.07
C PRO A 681 2.13 22.58 -2.62
N PHE A 682 1.64 23.50 -1.78
CA PHE A 682 1.29 23.20 -0.41
C PHE A 682 -0.07 22.53 -0.30
N PRO A 683 -0.29 21.67 0.73
CA PRO A 683 -1.57 21.03 0.94
C PRO A 683 -2.63 22.07 1.38
N ASN A 684 -3.89 21.82 1.01
CA ASN A 684 -5.00 22.64 1.47
C ASN A 684 -5.49 22.17 2.85
N ILE A 685 -4.60 22.28 3.83
CA ILE A 685 -4.80 21.90 5.23
C ILE A 685 -4.40 23.10 6.09
N SER A 686 -5.21 23.43 7.09
CA SER A 686 -4.92 24.47 8.05
C SER A 686 -4.87 23.94 9.47
N LEU A 687 -4.29 24.72 10.38
CA LEU A 687 -4.16 24.41 11.80
C LEU A 687 -4.85 25.47 12.63
N MET A 688 -5.68 25.05 13.57
CA MET A 688 -6.30 25.91 14.58
C MET A 688 -5.96 25.39 15.98
N LEU A 689 -5.36 26.23 16.79
CA LEU A 689 -5.03 25.91 18.17
C LEU A 689 -5.67 26.93 19.11
N VAL A 690 -6.30 26.44 20.17
CA VAL A 690 -7.01 27.30 21.16
C VAL A 690 -6.39 27.14 22.54
N GLY A 691 -6.44 28.22 23.33
CA GLY A 691 -6.00 28.25 24.72
C GLY A 691 -7.14 28.18 25.72
N ASN A 692 -8.30 27.65 25.33
CA ASN A 692 -9.48 27.52 26.21
C ASN A 692 -10.38 26.36 25.75
N GLU A 693 -9.93 25.14 25.95
CA GLU A 693 -10.72 23.91 25.74
C GLU A 693 -11.11 23.28 27.09
N GLU A 694 -10.16 23.19 28.00
CA GLU A 694 -10.26 22.47 29.27
C GLU A 694 -11.21 23.15 30.30
N ASN A 695 -11.56 24.37 30.06
CA ASN A 695 -12.56 25.08 30.88
C ASN A 695 -13.98 24.51 30.70
N GLY A 696 -14.22 23.73 29.68
CA GLY A 696 -15.36 22.84 29.45
C GLY A 696 -16.72 23.50 29.18
N GLU A 697 -16.90 24.78 29.50
CA GLU A 697 -18.17 25.46 29.46
C GLU A 697 -18.10 26.87 28.85
N ALA A 698 -16.95 27.50 28.94
CA ALA A 698 -16.76 28.84 28.42
C ALA A 698 -16.22 28.79 27.02
N GLU A 699 -17.09 28.64 26.08
CA GLU A 699 -16.72 28.66 24.66
C GLU A 699 -16.33 30.05 24.15
N ALA A 700 -16.46 31.06 24.96
CA ALA A 700 -15.86 32.34 24.71
C ALA A 700 -14.35 32.18 24.56
N TRP A 701 -13.82 32.55 23.37
CA TRP A 701 -12.41 32.44 23.00
C TRP A 701 -11.90 31.01 22.72
N GLY A 702 -12.75 29.98 22.78
CA GLY A 702 -12.46 28.59 22.42
C GLY A 702 -12.74 28.28 20.94
N THR A 703 -12.85 26.99 20.62
CA THR A 703 -13.08 26.50 19.24
C THR A 703 -14.25 27.15 18.52
N PRO A 704 -15.48 27.23 19.09
CA PRO A 704 -16.62 27.84 18.38
C PRO A 704 -16.42 29.34 18.13
N TYR A 705 -15.74 30.05 19.03
CA TYR A 705 -15.40 31.46 18.82
C TYR A 705 -14.50 31.64 17.59
N VAL A 706 -13.43 30.85 17.48
CA VAL A 706 -12.49 30.96 16.35
C VAL A 706 -13.15 30.57 15.03
N LEU A 707 -13.95 29.50 15.01
CA LEU A 707 -14.70 29.09 13.83
C LEU A 707 -15.61 30.22 13.32
N LYS A 708 -16.30 30.88 14.22
CA LYS A 708 -17.20 31.99 13.91
C LYS A 708 -16.46 33.25 13.49
N GLU A 709 -15.43 33.65 14.25
CA GLU A 709 -14.66 34.88 13.99
C GLU A 709 -13.94 34.86 12.66
N LEU A 710 -13.45 33.68 12.27
CA LEU A 710 -12.74 33.48 11.00
C LEU A 710 -13.64 32.93 9.90
N ASN A 711 -14.91 32.67 10.16
CA ASN A 711 -15.89 32.08 9.26
C ASN A 711 -15.36 30.77 8.61
N LEU A 712 -14.86 29.87 9.45
CA LEU A 712 -14.27 28.60 8.97
C LEU A 712 -15.35 27.54 8.80
N THR A 713 -15.38 26.91 7.62
CA THR A 713 -16.31 25.83 7.27
C THR A 713 -15.57 24.66 6.60
N PRO A 714 -14.69 23.97 7.33
CA PRO A 714 -13.91 22.85 6.76
C PRO A 714 -14.85 21.71 6.36
N SER A 715 -14.46 20.95 5.33
CA SER A 715 -15.16 19.72 4.94
C SER A 715 -14.82 18.54 5.85
N LEU A 716 -13.67 18.59 6.53
CA LEU A 716 -13.29 17.69 7.60
C LEU A 716 -12.58 18.46 8.73
N PHE A 717 -13.08 18.29 9.93
CA PHE A 717 -12.50 18.78 11.16
C PHE A 717 -11.80 17.63 11.89
N ILE A 718 -10.50 17.75 12.15
CA ILE A 718 -9.71 16.72 12.83
C ILE A 718 -9.31 17.23 14.20
N ALA A 719 -9.99 16.74 15.23
CA ALA A 719 -9.60 17.02 16.61
C ALA A 719 -8.45 16.10 17.03
N GLY A 720 -7.31 16.69 17.38
CA GLY A 720 -6.07 15.96 17.66
C GLY A 720 -6.01 15.30 19.04
N GLU A 721 -7.15 15.01 19.63
CA GLU A 721 -7.25 14.37 20.93
C GLU A 721 -6.74 12.94 20.92
N ARG A 722 -6.20 12.51 22.05
CA ARG A 722 -5.71 11.14 22.24
C ARG A 722 -6.75 10.08 21.85
N THR A 723 -6.36 9.13 21.02
CA THR A 723 -7.23 8.02 20.59
C THR A 723 -6.60 6.62 20.78
N GLY A 724 -5.35 6.56 21.19
CA GLY A 724 -4.72 5.34 21.71
C GLY A 724 -5.02 5.19 23.20
N GLU A 725 -6.13 4.53 23.55
CA GLU A 725 -6.69 4.48 24.90
C GLU A 725 -5.97 3.54 25.86
N LYS A 726 -5.27 2.52 25.36
CA LYS A 726 -4.47 1.60 26.16
C LYS A 726 -3.10 2.18 26.52
N GLY A 727 -2.70 3.27 25.84
CA GLY A 727 -1.48 3.99 26.11
C GLY A 727 -0.19 3.37 25.62
N ASN A 728 -0.28 2.38 24.74
CA ASN A 728 0.87 1.72 24.11
C ASN A 728 0.62 1.35 22.63
N GLU A 729 -0.40 1.92 22.02
CA GLU A 729 -0.68 1.75 20.61
C GLU A 729 0.23 2.66 19.76
N LEU A 730 0.75 2.14 18.66
CA LEU A 730 1.49 2.93 17.69
C LEU A 730 0.56 3.86 16.89
N TYR A 731 -0.67 3.43 16.67
CA TYR A 731 -1.71 4.18 15.97
C TYR A 731 -2.96 4.27 16.82
N GLY A 732 -3.45 5.47 17.03
CA GLY A 732 -4.76 5.72 17.63
C GLY A 732 -5.90 5.37 16.66
N GLU A 733 -7.08 5.07 17.20
CA GLU A 733 -8.28 4.88 16.38
C GLU A 733 -8.71 6.21 15.73
N ILE A 734 -9.25 6.14 14.52
CA ILE A 734 -9.92 7.27 13.88
C ILE A 734 -11.36 7.22 14.33
N CYS A 735 -11.70 8.04 15.33
CA CYS A 735 -13.04 8.07 15.88
C CYS A 735 -13.96 8.92 15.01
N VAL A 736 -14.79 8.25 14.24
CA VAL A 736 -15.75 8.90 13.29
C VAL A 736 -17.04 9.35 13.95
N GLU A 737 -17.28 8.94 15.18
CA GLU A 737 -18.39 9.40 16.01
C GLU A 737 -17.85 9.92 17.34
N ASN A 738 -18.43 11.04 17.81
CA ASN A 738 -18.12 11.60 19.13
C ASN A 738 -19.40 12.04 19.84
N ARG A 739 -19.48 11.82 21.15
CA ARG A 739 -20.62 12.26 21.96
C ARG A 739 -20.68 13.77 22.06
N GLY A 740 -21.91 14.29 22.13
CA GLY A 740 -22.20 15.67 22.50
C GLY A 740 -22.19 15.91 23.99
N VAL A 741 -22.57 17.14 24.37
CA VAL A 741 -22.72 17.56 25.75
C VAL A 741 -24.02 18.35 25.88
N MET A 742 -24.88 17.97 26.85
CA MET A 742 -26.04 18.76 27.23
C MET A 742 -26.04 18.88 28.73
N ARG A 743 -26.07 20.13 29.23
CA ARG A 743 -26.11 20.46 30.67
C ARG A 743 -27.18 21.47 30.91
N PHE A 744 -27.97 21.22 31.94
CA PHE A 744 -29.01 22.16 32.35
C PHE A 744 -29.35 21.98 33.81
N ASP A 745 -29.92 23.04 34.38
CA ASP A 745 -30.43 23.06 35.72
C ASP A 745 -31.96 23.12 35.71
N VAL A 746 -32.58 22.29 36.53
CA VAL A 746 -34.01 22.35 36.82
C VAL A 746 -34.20 23.02 38.16
N ILE A 747 -34.83 24.18 38.15
CA ILE A 747 -34.96 25.05 39.29
C ILE A 747 -36.38 25.01 39.85
N ALA A 748 -36.52 24.69 41.09
CA ALA A 748 -37.78 24.79 41.84
C ALA A 748 -37.76 26.02 42.73
N ARG A 749 -38.79 26.87 42.63
CA ARG A 749 -38.93 28.03 43.46
C ARG A 749 -40.05 27.81 44.50
N GLY A 750 -39.88 28.35 45.71
CA GLY A 750 -40.80 28.27 46.82
C GLY A 750 -40.72 29.45 47.71
N ALA A 751 -41.59 29.50 48.70
CA ALA A 751 -41.56 30.55 49.71
C ALA A 751 -40.56 30.18 50.83
N ARG A 752 -39.63 31.10 51.12
CA ARG A 752 -38.76 30.98 52.27
C ARG A 752 -39.57 31.33 53.52
N GLY A 753 -39.51 30.40 54.49
CA GLY A 753 -40.27 30.61 55.73
C GLY A 753 -39.82 29.68 56.83
N HIS A 754 -40.56 29.62 57.94
CA HIS A 754 -40.27 28.70 59.02
C HIS A 754 -40.82 27.31 58.74
N SER A 755 -39.94 26.28 58.87
CA SER A 755 -40.25 24.90 58.47
C SER A 755 -41.42 24.25 59.25
N GLY A 756 -41.78 24.78 60.45
CA GLY A 756 -42.93 24.34 61.23
C GLY A 756 -44.25 24.96 60.87
N VAL A 757 -44.34 25.80 59.86
CA VAL A 757 -45.60 26.46 59.38
C VAL A 757 -46.16 25.63 58.19
N ALA A 758 -47.44 25.28 58.38
CA ALA A 758 -48.13 24.54 57.30
C ALA A 758 -48.26 25.39 56.01
N GLY A 759 -48.05 24.73 54.84
CA GLY A 759 -48.21 25.38 53.55
C GLY A 759 -46.87 25.74 52.83
N THR A 760 -45.73 25.52 53.45
CA THR A 760 -44.42 25.63 52.78
C THR A 760 -44.10 24.30 52.07
N GLY A 761 -44.16 24.32 50.75
CA GLY A 761 -43.85 23.08 49.94
C GLY A 761 -42.40 22.61 50.10
N ASP A 762 -42.21 21.32 50.15
CA ASP A 762 -40.86 20.71 50.18
C ASP A 762 -40.27 20.72 48.77
N LEU A 763 -39.30 21.59 48.51
CA LEU A 763 -38.61 21.69 47.23
C LEU A 763 -37.77 20.46 46.93
N SER A 764 -37.32 19.71 47.99
CA SER A 764 -36.58 18.49 47.82
C SER A 764 -37.46 17.41 47.23
N GLU A 765 -38.67 17.22 47.74
CA GLU A 765 -39.63 16.25 47.16
C GLU A 765 -39.96 16.60 45.68
N LYS A 766 -40.16 17.93 45.41
CA LYS A 766 -40.43 18.40 44.06
C LYS A 766 -39.29 18.08 43.07
N LEU A 767 -38.03 18.26 43.47
CA LEU A 767 -36.85 17.95 42.63
C LEU A 767 -36.58 16.43 42.53
N ILE A 768 -36.86 15.65 43.55
CA ILE A 768 -36.80 14.20 43.50
C ILE A 768 -37.85 13.64 42.51
N ALA A 769 -39.06 14.20 42.55
CA ALA A 769 -40.11 13.85 41.57
C ALA A 769 -39.69 14.25 40.14
N ALA A 770 -39.08 15.44 39.96
CA ALA A 770 -38.54 15.89 38.68
C ALA A 770 -37.46 14.98 38.17
N ARG A 771 -36.50 14.56 38.97
CA ARG A 771 -35.46 13.58 38.62
C ARG A 771 -36.07 12.27 38.08
N SER A 772 -37.13 11.78 38.78
CA SER A 772 -37.78 10.52 38.36
C SER A 772 -38.51 10.65 37.03
N ALA A 773 -39.20 11.79 36.82
CA ALA A 773 -39.89 12.08 35.56
C ALA A 773 -38.91 12.30 34.40
N LEU A 774 -37.81 13.03 34.65
CA LEU A 774 -36.73 13.23 33.66
C LEU A 774 -36.07 11.91 33.26
N ASN A 775 -35.83 11.00 34.21
CA ASN A 775 -35.35 9.66 33.85
C ASN A 775 -36.25 8.93 32.84
N GLN A 776 -37.58 9.03 33.06
CA GLN A 776 -38.53 8.41 32.12
C GLN A 776 -38.50 9.09 30.72
N ILE A 777 -38.34 10.40 30.67
CA ILE A 777 -38.14 11.14 29.42
C ILE A 777 -36.87 10.71 28.75
N PHE A 778 -35.76 10.56 29.49
CA PHE A 778 -34.48 10.10 28.93
C PHE A 778 -34.56 8.68 28.39
N GLU A 779 -35.22 7.76 29.11
CA GLU A 779 -35.44 6.37 28.61
C GLU A 779 -36.24 6.30 27.31
N GLN A 780 -37.08 7.30 27.03
CA GLN A 780 -37.88 7.37 25.81
C GLN A 780 -37.19 8.08 24.64
N HIS A 781 -36.29 9.01 24.92
CA HIS A 781 -35.70 9.92 23.92
C HIS A 781 -34.19 9.75 23.72
N LEU A 782 -33.50 8.99 24.55
CA LEU A 782 -32.08 8.72 24.45
C LEU A 782 -31.81 7.21 24.28
N THR A 783 -30.82 6.91 23.54
CA THR A 783 -30.28 5.56 23.42
C THR A 783 -29.42 5.20 24.64
N LEU A 784 -30.08 4.87 25.76
CA LEU A 784 -29.40 4.56 27.04
C LEU A 784 -28.87 3.13 27.12
N ARG A 785 -29.24 2.26 26.19
CA ARG A 785 -28.78 0.85 26.12
C ARG A 785 -28.59 0.44 24.69
N ALA A 786 -27.38 0.05 24.34
CA ALA A 786 -27.05 -0.49 23.02
C ALA A 786 -26.18 -1.75 23.17
N ALA A 787 -26.39 -2.72 22.30
CA ALA A 787 -25.67 -4.01 22.33
C ALA A 787 -24.16 -3.88 22.10
N ASP A 788 -23.73 -2.88 21.34
CA ASP A 788 -22.33 -2.56 21.06
C ASP A 788 -21.69 -1.64 22.13
N GLY A 789 -22.45 -1.25 23.16
CA GLY A 789 -22.00 -0.32 24.20
C GLY A 789 -21.93 1.14 23.78
N TRP A 790 -22.28 1.49 22.52
CA TRP A 790 -22.35 2.86 22.04
C TRP A 790 -23.70 3.48 22.40
N GLN A 791 -23.73 4.12 23.54
CA GLN A 791 -24.95 4.60 24.14
C GLN A 791 -24.75 5.96 24.79
N SER A 792 -25.82 6.71 24.92
CA SER A 792 -25.86 7.97 25.67
C SER A 792 -25.79 7.75 27.16
N GLN A 793 -25.33 8.75 27.86
CA GLN A 793 -25.29 8.76 29.32
C GLN A 793 -26.08 9.96 29.86
N ALA A 794 -26.87 9.72 30.88
CA ALA A 794 -27.56 10.78 31.63
C ALA A 794 -27.24 10.65 33.12
N LYS A 795 -26.85 11.72 33.74
CA LYS A 795 -26.49 11.81 35.17
C LYS A 795 -27.14 13.00 35.80
N PHE A 796 -27.37 12.90 37.09
CA PHE A 796 -27.78 13.97 37.95
C PHE A 796 -26.64 14.28 38.95
N PRO A 797 -25.71 15.17 38.63
CA PRO A 797 -24.50 15.42 39.42
C PRO A 797 -24.81 15.91 40.81
N PHE A 798 -25.87 16.72 40.97
CA PHE A 798 -26.23 17.25 42.26
C PHE A 798 -27.73 17.61 42.38
N ILE A 799 -28.23 17.61 43.63
CA ILE A 799 -29.46 18.28 44.05
C ILE A 799 -29.08 19.20 45.19
N ASN A 800 -29.31 20.47 45.04
CA ASN A 800 -29.02 21.48 46.07
C ASN A 800 -30.28 22.17 46.54
N VAL A 801 -30.66 22.01 47.82
CA VAL A 801 -31.86 22.61 48.41
C VAL A 801 -31.50 23.07 49.81
N GLY A 802 -31.65 24.40 50.04
CA GLY A 802 -31.36 24.99 51.33
C GLY A 802 -29.88 25.03 51.70
N THR A 803 -29.61 25.30 52.98
CA THR A 803 -28.25 25.42 53.54
C THR A 803 -28.05 24.35 54.60
N PRO A 804 -27.00 23.54 54.57
CA PRO A 804 -26.70 22.55 55.59
C PRO A 804 -26.66 23.17 56.99
N GLY A 805 -27.32 22.55 57.96
CA GLY A 805 -27.41 23.03 59.34
C GLY A 805 -28.57 23.95 59.66
N MET A 806 -29.30 24.43 58.64
CA MET A 806 -30.48 25.33 58.87
C MET A 806 -31.79 24.53 58.78
N TYR A 807 -32.14 23.82 59.82
CA TYR A 807 -33.31 22.92 59.87
C TYR A 807 -34.68 23.65 60.02
N ASN A 808 -34.66 24.84 60.52
CA ASN A 808 -35.90 25.62 60.83
C ASN A 808 -36.31 26.63 59.77
N VAL A 809 -35.61 26.60 58.61
CA VAL A 809 -35.88 27.50 57.47
C VAL A 809 -36.14 26.67 56.21
N THR A 810 -37.29 26.92 55.56
CA THR A 810 -37.54 26.34 54.23
C THR A 810 -36.76 27.10 53.17
N ALA A 811 -36.21 26.35 52.18
CA ALA A 811 -35.50 26.94 51.06
C ALA A 811 -36.45 27.73 50.15
N GLY A 812 -36.00 28.85 49.61
CA GLY A 812 -36.72 29.61 48.59
C GLY A 812 -36.44 29.13 47.17
N GLU A 813 -35.38 28.37 47.06
CA GLU A 813 -34.93 27.83 45.79
C GLU A 813 -34.27 26.45 45.97
N GLY A 814 -34.44 25.58 45.01
CA GLY A 814 -33.71 24.31 44.90
C GLY A 814 -33.32 24.06 43.46
N ILE A 815 -32.18 23.44 43.24
CA ILE A 815 -31.58 23.19 41.92
C ILE A 815 -31.24 21.71 41.77
N LEU A 816 -31.66 21.10 40.66
CA LEU A 816 -31.28 19.77 40.20
C LEU A 816 -30.41 19.96 38.97
N GLY A 817 -29.13 19.62 39.06
CA GLY A 817 -28.21 19.60 37.91
C GLY A 817 -28.34 18.34 37.12
N VAL A 818 -28.30 18.47 35.79
CA VAL A 818 -28.42 17.39 34.81
C VAL A 818 -27.28 17.49 33.82
N GLU A 819 -26.61 16.37 33.57
CA GLU A 819 -25.61 16.20 32.52
C GLU A 819 -25.99 15.02 31.64
N ILE A 820 -26.04 15.25 30.34
CA ILE A 820 -26.28 14.23 29.31
C ILE A 820 -25.13 14.25 28.33
N ARG A 821 -24.67 13.06 27.93
CA ARG A 821 -23.70 12.82 26.86
C ARG A 821 -24.41 12.07 25.74
N PRO A 822 -25.10 12.80 24.83
CA PRO A 822 -25.87 12.20 23.75
C PRO A 822 -24.93 11.62 22.68
N ILE A 823 -25.34 10.52 22.05
CA ILE A 823 -24.72 10.03 20.82
C ILE A 823 -25.29 10.76 19.60
N PRO A 824 -24.63 10.75 18.43
CA PRO A 824 -25.09 11.46 17.24
C PRO A 824 -26.50 11.07 16.75
N GLN A 825 -26.94 9.86 17.10
CA GLN A 825 -28.24 9.31 16.70
C GLN A 825 -29.41 9.83 17.52
N ASP A 826 -29.14 10.48 18.67
CA ASP A 826 -30.18 11.01 19.54
C ASP A 826 -30.62 12.41 19.07
N ASP A 827 -31.92 12.67 19.12
CA ASP A 827 -32.51 13.97 18.80
C ASP A 827 -32.58 14.83 20.07
N VAL A 828 -31.51 15.59 20.32
CA VAL A 828 -31.41 16.42 21.51
C VAL A 828 -32.35 17.66 21.47
N GLU A 829 -32.75 18.10 20.28
CA GLU A 829 -33.76 19.20 20.16
C GLU A 829 -35.13 18.70 20.59
N SER A 830 -35.52 17.50 20.17
CA SER A 830 -36.76 16.87 20.63
C SER A 830 -36.72 16.62 22.14
N LEU A 831 -35.57 16.16 22.65
CA LEU A 831 -35.36 15.94 24.09
C LEU A 831 -35.52 17.22 24.88
N LYS A 832 -34.86 18.32 24.45
CA LYS A 832 -34.99 19.66 25.08
C LYS A 832 -36.44 20.09 25.17
N TRP A 833 -37.16 19.97 24.04
CA TRP A 833 -38.57 20.35 24.01
C TRP A 833 -39.39 19.54 25.02
N LYS A 834 -39.15 18.25 25.18
CA LYS A 834 -39.84 17.41 26.19
C LYS A 834 -39.49 17.79 27.63
N VAL A 835 -38.24 18.15 27.90
CA VAL A 835 -37.80 18.62 29.19
C VAL A 835 -38.44 19.98 29.52
N GLU A 836 -38.49 20.91 28.56
CA GLU A 836 -39.16 22.21 28.68
C GLU A 836 -40.66 22.01 28.94
N GLU A 837 -41.34 21.17 28.17
CA GLU A 837 -42.76 20.85 28.36
C GLU A 837 -43.04 20.35 29.78
N TYR A 838 -42.23 19.41 30.24
CA TYR A 838 -42.35 18.87 31.60
C TYR A 838 -42.12 19.96 32.69
N CYS A 839 -41.09 20.77 32.54
CA CYS A 839 -40.76 21.82 33.50
C CYS A 839 -41.92 22.83 33.60
N VAL A 840 -42.48 23.29 32.48
CA VAL A 840 -43.62 24.20 32.42
C VAL A 840 -44.84 23.58 33.11
N GLN A 841 -45.19 22.33 32.81
CA GLN A 841 -46.35 21.63 33.38
C GLN A 841 -46.20 21.43 34.90
N SER A 842 -44.97 21.25 35.38
CA SER A 842 -44.62 20.98 36.78
C SER A 842 -44.34 22.26 37.58
N GLY A 843 -44.43 23.43 36.95
CA GLY A 843 -44.08 24.71 37.56
C GLY A 843 -42.63 24.78 38.04
N LEU A 844 -41.73 24.27 37.20
CA LEU A 844 -40.26 24.31 37.32
C LEU A 844 -39.70 25.25 36.27
N GLU A 845 -38.53 25.82 36.56
CA GLU A 845 -37.79 26.65 35.62
C GLU A 845 -36.63 25.80 35.03
N LEU A 846 -36.40 25.87 33.71
CA LEU A 846 -35.28 25.25 33.04
C LEU A 846 -34.24 26.29 32.69
N CYS A 847 -33.01 26.07 33.11
CA CYS A 847 -31.86 26.88 32.74
C CYS A 847 -30.91 25.99 31.89
N MET A 848 -30.90 26.21 30.59
CA MET A 848 -30.02 25.47 29.68
C MET A 848 -28.63 26.10 29.69
N ASN A 849 -27.62 25.39 30.17
CA ASN A 849 -26.24 25.85 30.27
C ASN A 849 -25.43 25.51 29.01
N VAL A 850 -25.54 24.27 28.50
CA VAL A 850 -24.85 23.76 27.30
C VAL A 850 -25.80 22.85 26.54
N MET A 851 -25.80 22.96 25.21
CA MET A 851 -26.53 22.05 24.35
C MET A 851 -25.78 21.86 23.04
N GLU A 852 -25.11 20.75 22.91
CA GLU A 852 -24.28 20.38 21.76
C GLU A 852 -24.55 18.93 21.38
N ASN A 853 -24.84 18.72 20.10
CA ASN A 853 -25.15 17.41 19.57
C ASN A 853 -23.87 16.54 19.51
N GLY A 854 -24.05 15.24 19.53
CA GLY A 854 -23.02 14.35 19.06
C GLY A 854 -22.75 14.56 17.55
N VAL A 855 -21.57 14.22 17.09
CA VAL A 855 -21.18 14.35 15.68
C VAL A 855 -20.83 12.99 15.10
N ALA A 856 -21.16 12.80 13.82
CA ALA A 856 -20.79 11.62 13.02
C ALA A 856 -20.30 12.07 11.65
N CYS A 857 -19.09 11.70 11.32
CA CYS A 857 -18.51 11.95 10.00
C CYS A 857 -19.11 10.99 8.98
N SER A 858 -19.52 11.49 7.83
CA SER A 858 -19.99 10.63 6.74
C SER A 858 -18.87 9.70 6.27
N PRO A 859 -19.13 8.40 6.11
CA PRO A 859 -18.14 7.47 5.51
C PRO A 859 -17.70 7.89 4.11
N ASP A 860 -18.56 8.60 3.37
CA ASP A 860 -18.28 9.05 2.00
C ASP A 860 -17.57 10.41 1.96
N ASN A 861 -17.16 10.97 3.10
CA ASN A 861 -16.43 12.23 3.13
C ASN A 861 -15.06 12.07 2.47
N PRO A 862 -14.76 12.81 1.37
CA PRO A 862 -13.50 12.61 0.63
C PRO A 862 -12.24 12.88 1.47
N ALA A 863 -12.31 13.85 2.39
CA ALA A 863 -11.18 14.18 3.25
C ALA A 863 -10.96 13.08 4.32
N LEU A 864 -12.03 12.45 4.83
CA LEU A 864 -11.94 11.27 5.67
C LEU A 864 -11.29 10.11 4.91
N GLN A 865 -11.71 9.85 3.67
CA GLN A 865 -11.12 8.80 2.86
C GLN A 865 -9.62 9.05 2.60
N ALA A 866 -9.22 10.30 2.37
CA ALA A 866 -7.80 10.67 2.23
C ALA A 866 -7.02 10.43 3.54
N LEU A 867 -7.61 10.72 4.70
CA LEU A 867 -7.01 10.43 6.01
C LEU A 867 -6.87 8.92 6.23
N LEU A 868 -7.91 8.15 5.97
CA LEU A 868 -7.88 6.69 6.12
C LEU A 868 -6.80 6.08 5.22
N GLU A 869 -6.68 6.56 4.00
CA GLU A 869 -5.65 6.11 3.07
C GLU A 869 -4.24 6.50 3.55
N ALA A 870 -4.04 7.71 4.06
CA ALA A 870 -2.75 8.13 4.60
C ALA A 870 -2.32 7.27 5.80
N VAL A 871 -3.24 6.95 6.71
CA VAL A 871 -2.96 6.05 7.83
C VAL A 871 -2.72 4.62 7.35
N ARG A 872 -3.48 4.14 6.38
CA ARG A 872 -3.30 2.80 5.79
C ARG A 872 -1.92 2.61 5.18
N LEU A 873 -1.41 3.63 4.51
CA LEU A 873 -0.10 3.59 3.85
C LEU A 873 1.08 3.63 4.84
N THR A 874 0.90 4.28 5.99
CA THR A 874 1.95 4.42 7.00
C THR A 874 1.88 3.37 8.09
N SER A 875 0.72 2.72 8.27
CA SER A 875 0.47 1.76 9.34
C SER A 875 0.50 0.36 8.80
N ALA A 876 1.17 -0.39 8.36
CA ALA A 876 1.04 -1.80 7.91
C ALA A 876 -0.30 -2.52 8.31
N ALA A 877 -1.37 -1.75 8.63
CA ALA A 877 -2.67 -2.22 9.13
C ALA A 877 -3.83 -1.36 8.63
N GLU A 878 -5.04 -1.96 8.54
CA GLU A 878 -6.26 -1.17 8.33
C GLU A 878 -6.43 -0.14 9.44
N PRO A 879 -6.74 1.10 9.11
CA PRO A 879 -7.11 2.10 10.11
C PRO A 879 -8.28 1.60 10.95
N LYS A 880 -8.13 1.63 12.25
CA LYS A 880 -9.22 1.28 13.14
C LYS A 880 -10.18 2.45 13.24
N LEU A 881 -11.42 2.23 12.86
CA LEU A 881 -12.49 3.16 13.11
C LEU A 881 -13.00 2.98 14.54
N GLY A 882 -13.15 4.09 15.23
CA GLY A 882 -13.60 4.11 16.63
C GLY A 882 -14.71 5.11 16.88
N LYS A 883 -15.11 5.19 18.16
CA LYS A 883 -16.12 6.12 18.68
C LYS A 883 -15.59 6.74 19.96
N LYS A 884 -15.56 8.08 20.05
CA LYS A 884 -14.99 8.78 21.20
C LYS A 884 -16.04 9.02 22.27
N LEU A 885 -15.79 8.49 23.47
CA LEU A 885 -16.72 8.61 24.61
C LEU A 885 -16.71 9.98 25.27
N PRO A 886 -15.57 10.62 25.61
CA PRO A 886 -15.53 11.99 26.07
C PRO A 886 -15.97 12.96 24.98
N GLY A 887 -16.62 14.04 25.33
CA GLY A 887 -16.82 15.15 24.40
C GLY A 887 -15.49 15.84 24.12
N THR A 888 -15.23 16.18 22.86
CA THR A 888 -14.04 16.89 22.40
C THR A 888 -14.45 18.09 21.57
N SER A 889 -13.50 18.91 21.14
CA SER A 889 -13.78 20.03 20.23
C SER A 889 -14.37 19.60 18.85
N ALA A 890 -14.36 18.31 18.52
CA ALA A 890 -15.03 17.77 17.33
C ALA A 890 -16.55 18.07 17.28
N ARG A 891 -17.20 18.20 18.44
CA ARG A 891 -18.64 18.53 18.56
C ARG A 891 -19.00 19.88 17.93
N PHE A 892 -18.03 20.78 17.75
CA PHE A 892 -18.24 22.09 17.14
C PHE A 892 -18.05 22.12 15.61
N ALA A 893 -17.76 20.98 15.00
CA ALA A 893 -17.50 20.94 13.58
C ALA A 893 -18.70 21.40 12.76
N PRO A 894 -18.52 22.36 11.86
CA PRO A 894 -19.59 22.77 10.95
C PRO A 894 -20.14 21.60 10.13
N GLY A 895 -21.46 21.38 10.18
CA GLY A 895 -22.12 20.29 9.49
C GLY A 895 -21.82 18.90 10.05
N GLY A 896 -21.23 18.79 11.24
CA GLY A 896 -20.95 17.52 11.92
C GLY A 896 -19.84 16.67 11.29
N GLN A 897 -19.12 17.18 10.29
CA GLN A 897 -18.06 16.44 9.60
C GLN A 897 -16.75 16.52 10.39
N ALA A 898 -16.64 15.69 11.41
CA ALA A 898 -15.46 15.64 12.28
C ALA A 898 -15.00 14.23 12.58
N VAL A 899 -13.72 14.11 12.84
CA VAL A 899 -13.09 12.94 13.45
C VAL A 899 -12.25 13.36 14.65
N VAL A 900 -12.13 12.47 15.61
CA VAL A 900 -11.14 12.59 16.68
C VAL A 900 -10.02 11.60 16.36
N TRP A 901 -8.81 12.13 16.21
CA TRP A 901 -7.66 11.31 15.85
C TRP A 901 -6.36 11.90 16.38
N GLY A 902 -5.67 11.14 17.20
CA GLY A 902 -4.43 11.55 17.85
C GLY A 902 -3.57 10.36 18.24
N GLN A 903 -2.59 10.65 19.07
CA GLN A 903 -1.56 9.74 19.51
C GLN A 903 -2.02 8.90 20.73
N SER A 904 -1.11 8.14 21.33
CA SER A 904 -1.38 7.29 22.49
C SER A 904 -0.84 7.87 23.77
N GLY A 905 -1.59 7.72 24.86
CA GLY A 905 -1.19 8.19 26.18
C GLY A 905 -2.13 7.70 27.25
N LEU A 906 -1.76 7.91 28.50
CA LEU A 906 -2.52 7.50 29.69
C LEU A 906 -2.67 8.64 30.67
N GLY A 907 -3.71 8.53 31.50
CA GLY A 907 -3.94 9.38 32.64
C GLY A 907 -4.21 10.86 32.35
N PRO A 908 -4.96 11.25 31.25
CA PRO A 908 -5.35 12.65 31.09
C PRO A 908 -6.07 13.11 32.37
N HIS A 909 -5.78 14.34 32.84
CA HIS A 909 -6.27 14.95 34.07
C HIS A 909 -5.79 14.25 35.37
N ALA A 910 -5.07 13.13 35.29
CA ALA A 910 -4.55 12.46 36.47
C ALA A 910 -3.10 12.87 36.76
N LYS A 911 -2.63 12.54 37.98
CA LYS A 911 -1.25 12.82 38.41
C LYS A 911 -0.19 12.08 37.59
N ASP A 912 -0.53 10.93 37.06
CA ASP A 912 0.34 10.04 36.31
C ASP A 912 0.19 10.20 34.77
N GLU A 913 -0.26 11.38 34.35
CA GLU A 913 -0.40 11.69 32.93
C GLU A 913 0.91 11.51 32.16
N ARG A 914 0.84 10.74 31.09
CA ARG A 914 1.99 10.40 30.26
C ARG A 914 1.61 10.11 28.82
N HIS A 915 2.50 10.47 27.91
CA HIS A 915 2.39 10.23 26.48
C HIS A 915 3.29 9.07 26.03
N TYR A 916 2.80 8.19 25.16
CA TYR A 916 3.55 7.07 24.61
C TYR A 916 4.40 7.54 23.42
N ILE A 917 5.71 7.68 23.62
CA ILE A 917 6.66 8.24 22.66
C ILE A 917 6.65 7.52 21.31
N PRO A 918 6.60 6.17 21.24
CA PRO A 918 6.60 5.46 19.95
C PRO A 918 5.39 5.76 19.06
N SER A 919 4.32 6.36 19.57
CA SER A 919 3.16 6.77 18.76
C SER A 919 3.38 8.09 18.00
N ILE A 920 4.43 8.85 18.29
CA ILE A 920 4.72 10.15 17.67
C ILE A 920 5.08 9.98 16.19
N GLU A 921 6.07 9.15 15.89
CA GLU A 921 6.57 8.95 14.53
C GLU A 921 5.49 8.42 13.56
N PRO A 922 4.71 7.37 13.89
CA PRO A 922 3.63 6.89 13.05
C PRO A 922 2.57 7.96 12.75
N TYR A 923 2.19 8.73 13.75
CA TYR A 923 1.23 9.82 13.60
C TYR A 923 1.78 10.95 12.72
N TYR A 924 3.03 11.37 12.92
CA TYR A 924 3.71 12.34 12.07
C TYR A 924 3.80 11.89 10.61
N LYS A 925 4.17 10.63 10.38
CA LYS A 925 4.23 10.05 9.03
C LYS A 925 2.86 10.06 8.35
N SER A 926 1.81 9.71 9.09
CA SER A 926 0.44 9.72 8.54
C SER A 926 -0.02 11.14 8.19
N LEU A 927 0.30 12.14 9.01
CA LEU A 927 0.05 13.55 8.68
C LEU A 927 0.85 14.00 7.44
N TYR A 928 2.10 13.57 7.35
CA TYR A 928 2.96 13.90 6.20
C TYR A 928 2.39 13.29 4.92
N GLU A 929 1.96 12.04 4.97
CA GLU A 929 1.32 11.35 3.84
C GLU A 929 -0.02 11.98 3.45
N LEU A 930 -0.83 12.39 4.43
CA LEU A 930 -2.07 13.14 4.18
C LEU A 930 -1.78 14.44 3.42
N ALA A 931 -0.75 15.20 3.84
CA ALA A 931 -0.35 16.42 3.17
C ALA A 931 0.12 16.20 1.72
N MET A 932 0.79 15.10 1.45
CA MET A 932 1.26 14.78 0.09
C MET A 932 0.10 14.40 -0.85
N ARG A 933 -0.99 13.88 -0.32
CA ARG A 933 -2.16 13.40 -1.10
C ARG A 933 -3.28 14.41 -1.21
N TRP A 934 -3.36 15.36 -0.30
CA TRP A 934 -4.46 16.33 -0.25
C TRP A 934 -4.05 17.66 -0.88
N LYS A 935 -4.65 17.98 -2.04
CA LYS A 935 -4.40 19.21 -2.82
C LYS A 935 -5.26 20.36 -2.33
#